data_9e71b450326419ef80014b71ce07a4d7
#
_entry.id   9e71b450326419ef80014b71ce07a4d7
#
_cell.length_a   1.000
_cell.length_b   1.000
_cell.length_c   1.000
_cell.angle_alpha   90.00
_cell.angle_beta   90.00
_cell.angle_gamma   90.00
#
_symmetry.space_group_name_H-M   'P 1'
#
loop_
_entity.id
_entity.type
_entity.pdbx_description
1 polymer ?
#
loop_
_entity_poly.entity_id
_entity_poly.type
_entity_poly.pdbx_seq_one_letter_code
_entity_poly.pdbx_strand_id
1 'polypeptide(L)'
;MRTLSDIPFGDTTARYTTDAAGRVGLILFPTALAGSLAERRTTLRGEPFIDALPDPAPPPAIGVDSLVHLKIVGDPYPGAFAQGRTMRDAPTIDRFKFVAQDREPAAVVTRLAAPDGLRLAHRLAWRDSVAEVTTTFTNGSARPVTLEMLSSFALGGITPFDAADAAGRLRVHRFRSVWSAEGRPQTQTVEQLHLERSWSGAGLFSERFGQLGTMPVRGWFPFVAVEDTTAGVVWAAALAWAGSWQMEVSRRHDDLALSGGLADREFGHWTKTVTPGESITMPTAFVTCVAGTLDDACDRLTAHQAAAVDGQPAVEQDLPIVFNEWCTTWGDPRHARVVDLADRLAGTPVKYLVIDAGWYKTPNGDWGNGHGDWVPSPELFPNGLAATAAAIRERGLIPGLWFEMETVGDASVAFSLVDHLLKRDGIPITVRSRRFWDLNDPAALDYLAERVIGTLRDAGFGYLKVDYNETAGLGCDGAESQGEGLRRHALAIYRFFDRIRVELPELVIENCSSGGHRLEPGMLARTAMSSFSDAHELPEIPLIAANLRRLVLPRQSQIWAVLHAADSDRRLDYSLAATFLGRMCLSGELDRLSDAQWDRVRHAMDFYRRSAPILRDGTSRSFGQVGDSWRHPTGWQAVVRTAADGRSALVVCHTFADPPAGDLHVPLPAGGWTIGETLGADGTIVLAGDGLAWTGAVAFAARVILLRR
;
A
#
# COMPACT_ATOMS: atom_id res chain seq x y z
N MET A 1 33.11 15.58 -3.56
CA MET A 1 32.35 14.44 -4.17
C MET A 1 32.79 14.27 -5.62
N ARG A 2 32.83 13.02 -6.11
CA ARG A 2 33.13 12.69 -7.52
C ARG A 2 31.95 11.87 -8.07
N THR A 3 31.46 12.24 -9.27
CA THR A 3 30.47 11.45 -9.98
C THR A 3 31.12 10.16 -10.52
N LEU A 4 30.53 9.01 -10.23
CA LEU A 4 30.91 7.71 -10.78
C LEU A 4 30.20 7.47 -12.11
N SER A 5 28.89 7.70 -12.15
CA SER A 5 28.06 7.53 -13.34
C SER A 5 26.73 8.27 -13.22
N ASP A 6 26.18 8.63 -14.38
CA ASP A 6 24.81 9.07 -14.56
C ASP A 6 24.06 8.03 -15.36
N ILE A 7 22.93 7.59 -14.84
CA ILE A 7 22.06 6.56 -15.44
C ILE A 7 20.69 7.19 -15.69
N PRO A 8 20.37 7.57 -16.93
CA PRO A 8 19.04 8.07 -17.26
C PRO A 8 18.05 6.90 -17.38
N PHE A 9 16.82 7.11 -16.86
CA PHE A 9 15.67 6.23 -17.04
C PHE A 9 14.37 7.04 -17.02
N GLY A 10 13.55 6.84 -18.03
CA GLY A 10 12.41 7.72 -18.26
C GLY A 10 12.84 9.20 -18.32
N ASP A 11 12.23 10.03 -17.48
CA ASP A 11 12.60 11.45 -17.32
C ASP A 11 13.47 11.73 -16.08
N THR A 12 14.00 10.71 -15.44
CA THR A 12 14.82 10.76 -14.23
C THR A 12 16.26 10.39 -14.52
N THR A 13 17.21 10.99 -13.81
CA THR A 13 18.62 10.59 -13.80
C THR A 13 19.01 10.12 -12.40
N ALA A 14 19.58 8.90 -12.34
CA ALA A 14 20.25 8.37 -11.15
C ALA A 14 21.74 8.68 -11.24
N ARG A 15 22.23 9.53 -10.33
CA ARG A 15 23.67 9.88 -10.23
C ARG A 15 24.28 9.11 -9.08
N TYR A 16 25.25 8.27 -9.40
CA TYR A 16 26.11 7.63 -8.41
C TYR A 16 27.33 8.52 -8.13
N THR A 17 27.59 8.75 -6.86
CA THR A 17 28.69 9.61 -6.41
C THR A 17 29.55 8.88 -5.41
N THR A 18 30.81 9.33 -5.25
CA THR A 18 31.70 8.86 -4.18
C THR A 18 32.36 10.03 -3.49
N ASP A 19 32.58 9.89 -2.17
CA ASP A 19 33.38 10.85 -1.39
C ASP A 19 34.87 10.46 -1.33
N ALA A 20 35.63 11.25 -0.60
CA ALA A 20 37.08 11.03 -0.42
C ALA A 20 37.39 9.72 0.37
N ALA A 21 36.48 9.28 1.20
CA ALA A 21 36.60 8.03 1.94
C ALA A 21 36.21 6.78 1.10
N GLY A 22 35.74 6.99 -0.14
CA GLY A 22 35.31 5.94 -1.05
C GLY A 22 33.91 5.37 -0.75
N ARG A 23 33.10 6.07 0.06
CA ARG A 23 31.69 5.74 0.29
C ARG A 23 30.92 6.08 -0.99
N VAL A 24 29.98 5.25 -1.39
CA VAL A 24 29.14 5.44 -2.59
C VAL A 24 27.74 5.88 -2.18
N GLY A 25 27.19 6.87 -2.86
CA GLY A 25 25.83 7.37 -2.68
C GLY A 25 25.05 7.43 -3.98
N LEU A 26 23.73 7.57 -3.87
CA LEU A 26 22.77 7.69 -4.97
C LEU A 26 21.95 8.97 -4.77
N ILE A 27 21.91 9.78 -5.83
CA ILE A 27 21.06 10.98 -5.93
C ILE A 27 20.14 10.79 -7.13
N LEU A 28 18.86 11.11 -6.99
CA LEU A 28 17.91 11.17 -8.09
C LEU A 28 17.52 12.61 -8.39
N PHE A 29 17.34 12.94 -9.66
CA PHE A 29 16.79 14.22 -10.09
C PHE A 29 16.11 14.11 -11.46
N PRO A 30 15.11 14.96 -11.75
CA PRO A 30 14.52 15.03 -13.09
C PRO A 30 15.59 15.44 -14.10
N THR A 31 15.74 14.70 -15.19
CA THR A 31 16.80 14.91 -16.20
C THR A 31 16.76 16.33 -16.79
N ALA A 32 15.54 16.87 -16.98
CA ALA A 32 15.35 18.24 -17.48
C ALA A 32 15.92 19.32 -16.55
N LEU A 33 16.11 19.01 -15.28
CA LEU A 33 16.64 19.95 -14.27
C LEU A 33 18.14 19.75 -13.98
N ALA A 34 18.85 18.94 -14.77
CA ALA A 34 20.28 18.70 -14.58
C ALA A 34 21.14 19.98 -14.58
N GLY A 35 20.73 20.98 -15.35
CA GLY A 35 21.42 22.31 -15.38
C GLY A 35 21.13 23.21 -14.17
N SER A 36 20.19 22.83 -13.31
CA SER A 36 19.79 23.57 -12.10
C SER A 36 20.37 22.98 -10.82
N LEU A 37 21.24 21.97 -10.91
CA LEU A 37 21.89 21.37 -9.75
C LEU A 37 22.80 22.42 -9.08
N ALA A 38 22.62 22.60 -7.78
CA ALA A 38 23.37 23.57 -7.01
C ALA A 38 24.80 23.07 -6.73
N GLU A 39 25.77 24.00 -6.79
CA GLU A 39 27.09 23.71 -6.28
C GLU A 39 27.06 23.78 -4.74
N ARG A 40 27.39 22.65 -4.10
CA ARG A 40 27.33 22.54 -2.63
C ARG A 40 28.33 23.44 -1.96
N ARG A 41 27.88 24.14 -0.93
CA ARG A 41 28.79 24.93 -0.07
C ARG A 41 29.72 23.98 0.70
N THR A 42 30.96 24.33 0.76
CA THR A 42 31.99 23.57 1.51
C THR A 42 32.07 23.98 2.97
N THR A 43 31.31 25.00 3.39
CA THR A 43 31.32 25.51 4.76
C THR A 43 29.94 25.40 5.37
N LEU A 44 29.85 25.13 6.68
CA LEU A 44 28.61 25.13 7.44
C LEU A 44 28.07 26.54 7.72
N ARG A 45 28.80 27.56 7.29
CA ARG A 45 28.45 28.98 7.43
C ARG A 45 27.55 29.39 6.26
N GLY A 46 26.60 30.22 6.52
CA GLY A 46 25.70 30.74 5.50
C GLY A 46 24.74 31.78 6.05
N GLU A 47 24.64 31.84 7.37
CA GLU A 47 23.80 32.80 8.07
C GLU A 47 24.69 33.96 8.57
N PRO A 48 24.35 35.24 8.35
CA PRO A 48 25.16 36.39 8.78
C PRO A 48 25.49 36.37 10.27
N PHE A 49 24.58 35.86 11.11
CA PHE A 49 24.83 35.75 12.54
C PHE A 49 25.88 34.66 12.86
N ILE A 50 25.84 33.51 12.17
CA ILE A 50 26.78 32.40 12.36
C ILE A 50 28.17 32.79 11.82
N ASP A 51 28.23 33.50 10.70
CA ASP A 51 29.47 33.95 10.10
C ASP A 51 30.25 34.95 10.99
N ALA A 52 29.54 35.64 11.90
CA ALA A 52 30.14 36.50 12.89
C ALA A 52 30.74 35.78 14.10
N LEU A 53 30.47 34.50 14.30
CA LEU A 53 31.02 33.69 15.39
C LEU A 53 32.42 33.19 15.06
N PRO A 54 33.30 33.00 16.05
CA PRO A 54 34.62 32.36 15.86
C PRO A 54 34.45 30.98 15.22
N ASP A 55 35.37 30.61 14.34
CA ASP A 55 35.35 29.32 13.67
C ASP A 55 35.64 28.19 14.69
N PRO A 56 34.65 27.32 15.03
CA PRO A 56 34.86 26.34 16.09
C PRO A 56 35.74 25.15 15.66
N ALA A 57 35.84 24.86 14.41
CA ALA A 57 36.72 23.86 13.79
C ALA A 57 36.48 23.85 12.27
N PRO A 58 37.41 23.38 11.45
CA PRO A 58 37.10 23.13 10.03
C PRO A 58 35.92 22.20 9.94
N PRO A 59 34.93 22.54 9.07
CA PRO A 59 33.76 21.64 8.88
C PRO A 59 34.22 20.27 8.44
N PRO A 60 33.57 19.17 8.93
CA PRO A 60 33.89 17.86 8.44
C PRO A 60 33.69 17.83 6.91
N ALA A 61 34.53 17.05 6.22
CA ALA A 61 34.41 16.88 4.78
C ALA A 61 32.99 16.42 4.46
N ILE A 62 32.36 17.05 3.47
CA ILE A 62 31.01 16.65 3.01
C ILE A 62 31.10 15.20 2.49
N GLY A 63 30.53 14.26 3.26
CA GLY A 63 30.41 12.87 2.86
C GLY A 63 29.12 12.63 2.06
N VAL A 64 29.06 11.54 1.33
CA VAL A 64 27.82 11.07 0.69
C VAL A 64 27.01 10.23 1.66
N ASP A 65 25.67 10.30 1.56
CA ASP A 65 24.81 9.29 2.16
C ASP A 65 25.07 7.95 1.49
N SER A 66 25.21 6.91 2.32
CA SER A 66 25.57 5.60 1.80
C SER A 66 24.46 5.00 0.94
N LEU A 67 24.85 4.41 -0.20
CA LEU A 67 23.96 3.67 -1.10
C LEU A 67 23.21 2.52 -0.39
N VAL A 68 23.84 1.95 0.66
CA VAL A 68 23.29 0.88 1.48
C VAL A 68 23.65 1.18 2.94
N HIS A 69 22.70 0.97 3.83
CA HIS A 69 22.96 0.97 5.27
C HIS A 69 23.04 -0.46 5.78
N LEU A 70 24.10 -0.77 6.50
CA LEU A 70 24.43 -2.09 7.00
C LEU A 70 25.01 -2.01 8.41
N LYS A 71 24.54 -2.88 9.30
CA LYS A 71 25.12 -3.06 10.63
C LYS A 71 25.34 -4.55 10.88
N ILE A 72 26.55 -4.89 11.30
CA ILE A 72 26.97 -6.25 11.66
C ILE A 72 27.20 -6.32 13.16
N VAL A 73 26.86 -7.44 13.80
CA VAL A 73 27.13 -7.70 15.21
C VAL A 73 28.65 -7.61 15.49
N GLY A 74 28.99 -6.89 16.53
CA GLY A 74 30.39 -6.65 16.95
C GLY A 74 31.02 -5.41 16.36
N ASP A 75 30.50 -4.85 15.28
CA ASP A 75 30.96 -3.55 14.77
C ASP A 75 30.43 -2.40 15.66
N PRO A 76 31.11 -1.24 15.70
CA PRO A 76 30.64 -0.10 16.46
C PRO A 76 29.24 0.37 16.03
N TYR A 77 28.46 0.87 16.97
CA TYR A 77 27.25 1.62 16.68
C TYR A 77 27.56 3.03 16.18
N PRO A 78 26.70 3.68 15.42
CA PRO A 78 26.85 5.09 15.10
C PRO A 78 26.79 5.92 16.38
N GLY A 79 27.46 7.09 16.39
CA GLY A 79 27.38 8.02 17.50
C GLY A 79 25.94 8.48 17.70
N ALA A 80 25.42 8.46 18.93
CA ALA A 80 24.00 8.57 19.19
C ALA A 80 23.59 9.78 20.05
N PHE A 81 24.54 10.62 20.51
CA PHE A 81 24.20 11.65 21.50
C PHE A 81 23.26 12.75 20.96
N ALA A 82 23.27 13.00 19.66
CA ALA A 82 22.50 14.07 19.03
C ALA A 82 21.50 13.54 17.96
N GLN A 83 21.29 12.24 17.82
CA GLN A 83 20.57 11.70 16.65
C GLN A 83 19.46 10.71 16.98
N GLY A 84 19.17 10.47 18.26
CA GLY A 84 18.20 9.46 18.63
C GLY A 84 18.64 8.04 18.27
N ARG A 85 17.69 7.08 18.31
CA ARG A 85 17.98 5.67 18.03
C ARG A 85 17.86 5.38 16.56
N THR A 86 18.99 5.07 15.91
CA THR A 86 19.06 4.54 14.55
C THR A 86 20.35 3.74 14.37
N MET A 87 20.28 2.67 13.56
CA MET A 87 21.47 1.94 13.08
C MET A 87 21.99 2.48 11.74
N ARG A 88 21.31 3.46 11.18
CA ARG A 88 21.69 4.11 9.94
C ARG A 88 23.09 4.74 10.12
N ASP A 89 23.89 4.72 9.08
CA ASP A 89 25.25 5.23 9.08
C ASP A 89 26.21 4.50 10.06
N ALA A 90 25.92 3.24 10.39
CA ALA A 90 26.85 2.43 11.17
C ALA A 90 28.21 2.31 10.47
N PRO A 91 29.34 2.37 11.21
CA PRO A 91 30.68 2.29 10.63
C PRO A 91 30.98 1.02 9.84
N THR A 92 30.14 -0.01 9.96
CA THR A 92 30.19 -1.23 9.13
C THR A 92 30.32 -0.91 7.64
N ILE A 93 29.55 0.06 7.14
CA ILE A 93 29.52 0.38 5.70
C ILE A 93 30.81 1.02 5.21
N ASP A 94 31.57 1.64 6.07
CA ASP A 94 32.85 2.31 5.70
C ASP A 94 33.91 1.34 5.20
N ARG A 95 33.76 0.04 5.51
CA ARG A 95 34.67 -1.01 5.00
C ARG A 95 34.39 -1.35 3.54
N PHE A 96 33.19 -1.10 3.05
CA PHE A 96 32.76 -1.46 1.70
C PHE A 96 33.17 -0.37 0.70
N LYS A 97 33.91 -0.77 -0.31
CA LYS A 97 34.39 0.13 -1.38
C LYS A 97 33.80 -0.27 -2.70
N PHE A 98 33.66 0.70 -3.60
CA PHE A 98 33.24 0.50 -4.96
C PHE A 98 34.19 -0.49 -5.68
N VAL A 99 33.59 -1.51 -6.33
CA VAL A 99 34.32 -2.51 -7.15
C VAL A 99 34.01 -2.33 -8.61
N ALA A 100 32.72 -2.39 -8.96
CA ALA A 100 32.26 -2.34 -10.33
C ALA A 100 30.81 -1.88 -10.42
N GLN A 101 30.43 -1.47 -11.61
CA GLN A 101 29.04 -1.19 -11.94
C GLN A 101 28.73 -1.87 -13.28
N ASP A 102 27.89 -2.90 -13.23
CA ASP A 102 27.46 -3.67 -14.39
C ASP A 102 26.17 -3.10 -14.94
N ARG A 103 26.12 -2.79 -16.23
CA ARG A 103 24.93 -2.25 -16.91
C ARG A 103 24.20 -3.36 -17.66
N GLU A 104 22.90 -3.43 -17.46
CA GLU A 104 21.93 -4.24 -18.19
C GLU A 104 21.03 -3.30 -19.03
N PRO A 105 20.22 -3.80 -19.99
CA PRO A 105 19.34 -2.93 -20.80
C PRO A 105 18.39 -2.04 -19.98
N ALA A 106 17.88 -2.53 -18.86
CA ALA A 106 16.94 -1.82 -17.97
C ALA A 106 17.33 -1.95 -16.50
N ALA A 107 18.61 -2.11 -16.19
CA ALA A 107 19.10 -2.15 -14.82
C ALA A 107 20.58 -1.78 -14.72
N VAL A 108 21.00 -1.45 -13.49
CA VAL A 108 22.39 -1.31 -13.13
C VAL A 108 22.65 -2.03 -11.80
N VAL A 109 23.73 -2.77 -11.72
CA VAL A 109 24.17 -3.44 -10.49
C VAL A 109 25.46 -2.81 -10.01
N THR A 110 25.41 -2.09 -8.90
CA THR A 110 26.58 -1.50 -8.24
C THR A 110 27.11 -2.46 -7.20
N ARG A 111 28.37 -2.88 -7.32
CA ARG A 111 29.02 -3.84 -6.44
C ARG A 111 29.98 -3.15 -5.50
N LEU A 112 29.86 -3.45 -4.22
CA LEU A 112 30.76 -3.02 -3.17
C LEU A 112 31.35 -4.24 -2.48
N ALA A 113 32.60 -4.14 -2.04
CA ALA A 113 33.27 -5.21 -1.32
C ALA A 113 34.08 -4.65 -0.14
N ALA A 114 34.16 -5.45 0.93
CA ALA A 114 35.03 -5.23 2.07
C ALA A 114 36.27 -6.16 1.97
N PRO A 115 37.42 -5.79 2.61
CA PRO A 115 38.68 -6.57 2.52
C PRO A 115 38.57 -7.98 3.04
N ASP A 116 37.63 -8.27 3.95
CA ASP A 116 37.37 -9.56 4.57
C ASP A 116 36.51 -10.51 3.71
N GLY A 117 36.21 -10.12 2.47
CA GLY A 117 35.45 -10.94 1.52
C GLY A 117 33.94 -10.73 1.53
N LEU A 118 33.42 -9.82 2.38
CA LEU A 118 32.00 -9.46 2.38
C LEU A 118 31.66 -8.63 1.14
N ARG A 119 30.48 -8.83 0.56
CA ARG A 119 30.05 -8.17 -0.68
C ARG A 119 28.63 -7.64 -0.57
N LEU A 120 28.39 -6.53 -1.23
CA LEU A 120 27.07 -5.94 -1.43
C LEU A 120 26.83 -5.77 -2.92
N ALA A 121 25.62 -6.10 -3.37
CA ALA A 121 25.13 -5.79 -4.71
C ALA A 121 23.85 -4.95 -4.56
N HIS A 122 23.92 -3.72 -5.02
CA HIS A 122 22.76 -2.83 -5.11
C HIS A 122 22.28 -2.85 -6.56
N ARG A 123 21.12 -3.43 -6.79
CA ARG A 123 20.49 -3.49 -8.12
C ARG A 123 19.41 -2.43 -8.22
N LEU A 124 19.50 -1.55 -9.18
CA LEU A 124 18.50 -0.58 -9.58
C LEU A 124 18.03 -0.98 -10.99
N ALA A 125 16.86 -1.60 -11.07
CA ALA A 125 16.16 -1.88 -12.31
C ALA A 125 15.07 -0.83 -12.52
N TRP A 126 14.66 -0.55 -13.75
CA TRP A 126 13.64 0.46 -13.99
C TRP A 126 12.68 0.04 -15.10
N ARG A 127 11.47 0.55 -14.98
CA ARG A 127 10.48 0.63 -16.04
C ARG A 127 9.91 2.04 -16.01
N ASP A 128 9.99 2.72 -17.17
CA ASP A 128 9.64 4.13 -17.28
C ASP A 128 10.44 4.99 -16.29
N SER A 129 9.79 5.78 -15.46
CA SER A 129 10.42 6.66 -14.47
C SER A 129 10.34 6.14 -13.03
N VAL A 130 10.16 4.83 -12.86
CA VAL A 130 10.20 4.17 -11.54
C VAL A 130 11.33 3.15 -11.50
N ALA A 131 12.14 3.21 -10.47
CA ALA A 131 13.20 2.25 -10.19
C ALA A 131 12.77 1.22 -9.14
N GLU A 132 13.01 -0.06 -9.43
CA GLU A 132 12.94 -1.18 -8.49
C GLU A 132 14.33 -1.37 -7.89
N VAL A 133 14.44 -1.18 -6.59
CA VAL A 133 15.72 -1.25 -5.86
C VAL A 133 15.73 -2.48 -4.97
N THR A 134 16.79 -3.28 -5.09
CA THR A 134 17.07 -4.41 -4.19
C THR A 134 18.52 -4.39 -3.75
N THR A 135 18.76 -4.75 -2.49
CA THR A 135 20.11 -4.92 -1.93
C THR A 135 20.33 -6.36 -1.57
N THR A 136 21.45 -6.94 -2.02
CA THR A 136 21.89 -8.29 -1.68
C THR A 136 23.20 -8.20 -0.92
N PHE A 137 23.26 -8.83 0.26
CA PHE A 137 24.49 -9.07 1.01
C PHE A 137 24.95 -10.50 0.77
N THR A 138 26.25 -10.69 0.52
CA THR A 138 26.88 -12.01 0.37
C THR A 138 28.05 -12.14 1.34
N ASN A 139 28.06 -13.19 2.13
CA ASN A 139 29.19 -13.53 2.98
C ASN A 139 30.21 -14.36 2.20
N GLY A 140 31.24 -13.72 1.65
CA GLY A 140 32.38 -14.38 1.00
C GLY A 140 33.56 -14.62 1.95
N SER A 141 33.39 -14.37 3.26
CA SER A 141 34.40 -14.64 4.28
C SER A 141 34.40 -16.11 4.72
N ALA A 142 35.37 -16.49 5.55
CA ALA A 142 35.46 -17.84 6.08
C ALA A 142 34.63 -18.08 7.36
N ARG A 143 33.94 -17.06 7.90
CA ARG A 143 33.19 -17.10 9.17
C ARG A 143 31.73 -16.70 8.96
N PRO A 144 30.78 -17.25 9.73
CA PRO A 144 29.44 -16.71 9.80
C PRO A 144 29.45 -15.22 10.23
N VAL A 145 28.56 -14.42 9.65
CA VAL A 145 28.38 -13.00 9.94
C VAL A 145 26.91 -12.76 10.27
N THR A 146 26.66 -12.10 11.40
CA THR A 146 25.27 -11.79 11.81
C THR A 146 24.94 -10.33 11.53
N LEU A 147 23.94 -10.11 10.69
CA LEU A 147 23.40 -8.80 10.37
C LEU A 147 22.43 -8.35 11.45
N GLU A 148 22.45 -7.07 11.79
CA GLU A 148 21.49 -6.39 12.69
C GLU A 148 20.60 -5.41 11.91
N MET A 149 21.05 -4.95 10.76
CA MET A 149 20.34 -4.08 9.82
C MET A 149 20.90 -4.29 8.43
N LEU A 150 20.01 -4.26 7.43
CA LEU A 150 20.35 -4.11 6.00
C LEU A 150 19.20 -3.39 5.30
N SER A 151 19.47 -2.24 4.72
CA SER A 151 18.46 -1.48 3.99
C SER A 151 18.14 -2.09 2.64
N SER A 152 16.88 -2.00 2.20
CA SER A 152 16.46 -2.31 0.83
C SER A 152 16.93 -1.23 -0.14
N PHE A 153 16.81 0.04 0.28
CA PHE A 153 17.21 1.21 -0.49
C PHE A 153 17.76 2.30 0.43
N ALA A 154 18.56 3.19 -0.14
CA ALA A 154 18.91 4.48 0.42
C ALA A 154 19.09 5.50 -0.71
N LEU A 155 18.49 6.67 -0.53
CA LEU A 155 18.51 7.79 -1.47
C LEU A 155 18.93 9.02 -0.71
N GLY A 156 20.07 9.61 -1.08
CA GLY A 156 20.64 10.79 -0.41
C GLY A 156 20.58 12.06 -1.26
N GLY A 157 21.21 13.11 -0.74
CA GLY A 157 21.40 14.37 -1.46
C GLY A 157 20.09 15.10 -1.80
N ILE A 158 19.07 15.00 -0.97
CA ILE A 158 17.82 15.74 -1.12
C ILE A 158 17.93 17.07 -0.35
N THR A 159 17.80 18.24 -1.00
CA THR A 159 17.55 18.46 -2.41
C THR A 159 18.85 18.87 -3.12
N PRO A 160 19.11 18.38 -4.35
CA PRO A 160 20.27 18.77 -5.10
C PRO A 160 20.14 20.17 -5.74
N PHE A 161 19.03 20.87 -5.52
CA PHE A 161 18.69 22.18 -6.08
C PHE A 161 18.93 23.33 -5.11
N ASP A 162 19.54 23.04 -3.95
CA ASP A 162 19.97 24.05 -2.97
C ASP A 162 21.44 23.82 -2.59
N ALA A 163 22.16 24.91 -2.41
CA ALA A 163 23.57 24.85 -2.03
C ALA A 163 23.79 24.60 -0.53
N ALA A 164 22.72 24.74 0.28
CA ALA A 164 22.70 24.56 1.74
C ALA A 164 21.61 23.57 2.17
N ASP A 165 21.01 23.78 3.33
CA ASP A 165 20.06 22.87 3.96
C ASP A 165 18.60 23.01 3.51
N ALA A 166 18.33 23.87 2.54
CA ALA A 166 17.01 24.10 1.95
C ALA A 166 15.93 24.47 3.00
N ALA A 167 16.28 25.35 3.96
CA ALA A 167 15.41 25.73 5.06
C ALA A 167 14.05 26.26 4.57
N GLY A 168 12.95 25.82 5.20
CA GLY A 168 11.59 26.26 4.95
C GLY A 168 10.95 25.75 3.66
N ARG A 169 11.63 24.91 2.86
CA ARG A 169 11.13 24.48 1.55
C ARG A 169 10.89 22.98 1.42
N LEU A 170 11.33 22.16 2.37
CA LEU A 170 11.18 20.71 2.32
C LEU A 170 9.98 20.23 3.13
N ARG A 171 9.14 19.39 2.52
CA ARG A 171 7.99 18.74 3.14
C ARG A 171 8.12 17.24 3.05
N VAL A 172 7.80 16.55 4.13
CA VAL A 172 7.72 15.07 4.20
C VAL A 172 6.27 14.66 4.18
N HIS A 173 5.93 13.77 3.26
CA HIS A 173 4.61 13.19 3.09
C HIS A 173 4.62 11.72 3.45
N ARG A 174 3.65 11.32 4.28
CA ARG A 174 3.40 9.94 4.72
C ARG A 174 1.91 9.67 4.73
N PHE A 175 1.51 8.41 4.80
CA PHE A 175 0.11 8.04 4.92
C PHE A 175 -0.12 7.18 6.14
N ARG A 176 -1.05 7.61 6.98
CA ARG A 176 -1.53 6.84 8.13
C ARG A 176 -2.53 5.80 7.67
N SER A 177 -2.60 4.68 8.41
CA SER A 177 -3.63 3.68 8.24
C SER A 177 -4.14 3.25 9.60
N VAL A 178 -5.39 3.59 9.88
CA VAL A 178 -6.11 3.19 11.09
C VAL A 178 -7.36 2.48 10.60
N TRP A 179 -7.81 1.47 11.31
CA TRP A 179 -9.04 0.74 10.98
C TRP A 179 -10.21 1.69 10.71
N SER A 180 -10.84 1.58 9.55
CA SER A 180 -11.89 2.45 9.04
C SER A 180 -11.48 3.93 8.82
N ALA A 181 -10.17 4.19 8.64
CA ALA A 181 -9.62 5.50 8.28
C ALA A 181 -8.28 5.35 7.54
N GLU A 182 -8.22 4.41 6.61
CA GLU A 182 -7.03 4.04 5.86
C GLU A 182 -6.63 5.14 4.86
N GLY A 183 -5.33 5.29 4.61
CA GLY A 183 -4.81 6.20 3.59
C GLY A 183 -4.84 7.68 3.95
N ARG A 184 -4.92 8.03 5.24
CA ARG A 184 -4.95 9.42 5.69
C ARG A 184 -3.60 10.11 5.46
N PRO A 185 -3.53 11.16 4.61
CA PRO A 185 -2.28 11.85 4.34
C PRO A 185 -1.81 12.64 5.56
N GLN A 186 -0.51 12.64 5.79
CA GLN A 186 0.18 13.46 6.77
C GLN A 186 1.35 14.17 6.10
N THR A 187 1.35 15.49 6.12
CA THR A 187 2.41 16.33 5.59
C THR A 187 2.99 17.17 6.72
N GLN A 188 4.31 17.15 6.86
CA GLN A 188 5.05 17.95 7.85
C GLN A 188 6.28 18.55 7.20
N THR A 189 6.68 19.76 7.62
CA THR A 189 7.96 20.30 7.20
C THR A 189 9.11 19.61 7.94
N VAL A 190 10.32 19.72 7.44
CA VAL A 190 11.51 19.15 8.12
C VAL A 190 11.74 19.81 9.46
N GLU A 191 11.37 21.10 9.60
CA GLU A 191 11.45 21.85 10.86
C GLU A 191 10.44 21.31 11.89
N GLN A 192 9.22 20.97 11.48
CA GLN A 192 8.22 20.33 12.35
C GLN A 192 8.63 18.92 12.80
N LEU A 193 9.50 18.26 12.04
CA LEU A 193 10.08 16.96 12.38
C LEU A 193 11.38 17.08 13.16
N HIS A 194 11.83 18.32 13.50
CA HIS A 194 13.12 18.58 14.12
C HIS A 194 14.32 18.03 13.32
N LEU A 195 14.21 18.01 11.99
CA LEU A 195 15.25 17.57 11.08
C LEU A 195 16.01 18.77 10.51
N GLU A 196 16.24 19.80 11.32
CA GLU A 196 17.05 20.94 10.97
C GLU A 196 18.55 20.64 11.13
N ARG A 197 19.38 21.40 10.42
CA ARG A 197 20.84 21.27 10.54
C ARG A 197 21.31 21.62 11.95
N SER A 198 22.20 20.80 12.51
CA SER A 198 22.85 21.11 13.79
C SER A 198 23.78 22.31 13.69
N TRP A 199 23.80 23.17 14.70
CA TRP A 199 24.69 24.32 14.81
C TRP A 199 26.18 23.95 14.75
N SER A 200 26.53 22.75 15.23
CA SER A 200 27.91 22.24 15.25
C SER A 200 28.28 21.46 13.99
N GLY A 201 27.34 21.21 13.07
CA GLY A 201 27.53 20.33 11.93
C GLY A 201 27.77 18.87 12.33
N ALA A 202 27.67 18.53 13.61
CA ALA A 202 27.80 17.19 14.08
C ALA A 202 26.41 16.52 14.15
N GLY A 203 26.37 15.25 13.84
CA GLY A 203 25.19 14.45 14.06
C GLY A 203 24.38 14.11 12.82
N LEU A 204 23.66 13.03 12.98
CA LEU A 204 22.66 12.52 12.08
C LEU A 204 21.32 12.55 12.83
N PHE A 205 20.38 13.33 12.36
CA PHE A 205 19.01 13.34 12.89
C PHE A 205 18.15 12.43 12.05
N SER A 206 17.33 11.59 12.69
CA SER A 206 16.48 10.63 11.98
C SER A 206 15.08 10.56 12.58
N GLU A 207 14.09 10.70 11.73
CA GLU A 207 12.70 10.38 11.99
C GLU A 207 12.41 8.98 11.44
N ARG A 208 12.31 7.98 12.34
CA ARG A 208 12.00 6.60 12.00
C ARG A 208 10.52 6.31 12.21
N PHE A 209 9.91 5.66 11.24
CA PHE A 209 8.54 5.12 11.33
C PHE A 209 8.46 3.75 10.65
N GLY A 210 7.44 2.97 10.99
CA GLY A 210 7.31 1.62 10.47
C GLY A 210 6.14 0.88 11.10
N GLN A 211 6.05 -0.41 10.79
CA GLN A 211 5.03 -1.30 11.33
C GLN A 211 5.65 -2.63 11.70
N LEU A 212 5.22 -3.20 12.83
CA LEU A 212 5.61 -4.53 13.27
C LEU A 212 4.50 -5.54 13.02
N GLY A 213 4.88 -6.78 12.70
CA GLY A 213 3.96 -7.89 12.55
C GLY A 213 3.56 -8.19 11.12
N THR A 214 2.44 -8.87 10.97
CA THR A 214 1.92 -9.41 9.70
C THR A 214 0.78 -8.60 9.11
N MET A 215 0.53 -7.41 9.66
CA MET A 215 -0.34 -6.37 9.10
C MET A 215 0.50 -5.14 8.77
N PRO A 216 1.20 -5.12 7.61
CA PRO A 216 2.23 -4.11 7.30
C PRO A 216 1.69 -2.69 7.14
N VAL A 217 0.37 -2.53 6.99
CA VAL A 217 -0.29 -1.23 6.75
C VAL A 217 -1.17 -0.79 7.92
N ARG A 218 -1.07 -1.42 9.08
CA ARG A 218 -1.97 -1.15 10.21
C ARG A 218 -1.83 0.24 10.83
N GLY A 219 -0.64 0.84 10.88
CA GLY A 219 -0.39 2.17 11.45
C GLY A 219 0.08 3.18 10.42
N TRP A 220 0.89 2.69 9.49
CA TRP A 220 1.48 3.46 8.42
C TRP A 220 1.48 2.65 7.13
N PHE A 221 1.35 3.33 6.00
CA PHE A 221 1.74 2.74 4.73
C PHE A 221 3.27 2.72 4.62
N PRO A 222 3.86 1.68 4.01
CA PRO A 222 5.28 1.62 3.69
C PRO A 222 5.61 2.55 2.51
N PHE A 223 5.40 3.83 2.72
CA PHE A 223 5.53 4.92 1.76
C PHE A 223 6.07 6.17 2.44
N VAL A 224 6.98 6.87 1.76
CA VAL A 224 7.46 8.19 2.13
C VAL A 224 7.76 9.01 0.88
N ALA A 225 7.45 10.31 0.93
CA ALA A 225 7.92 11.24 -0.08
C ALA A 225 8.49 12.51 0.56
N VAL A 226 9.44 13.13 -0.12
CA VAL A 226 9.96 14.46 0.19
C VAL A 226 9.70 15.37 -1.00
N GLU A 227 9.11 16.53 -0.75
CA GLU A 227 8.83 17.57 -1.73
C GLU A 227 9.77 18.77 -1.48
N ASP A 228 10.45 19.23 -2.51
CA ASP A 228 11.05 20.56 -2.56
C ASP A 228 10.05 21.51 -3.21
N THR A 229 9.39 22.33 -2.40
CA THR A 229 8.31 23.23 -2.86
C THR A 229 8.82 24.38 -3.75
N THR A 230 10.12 24.70 -3.72
CA THR A 230 10.74 25.74 -4.55
C THR A 230 11.19 25.18 -5.91
N ALA A 231 11.80 24.00 -5.91
CA ALA A 231 12.20 23.34 -7.14
C ALA A 231 11.01 22.67 -7.86
N GLY A 232 9.88 22.45 -7.15
CA GLY A 232 8.73 21.71 -7.67
C GLY A 232 9.09 20.26 -7.97
N VAL A 233 9.87 19.60 -7.10
CA VAL A 233 10.34 18.23 -7.27
C VAL A 233 9.95 17.38 -6.09
N VAL A 234 9.47 16.17 -6.36
CA VAL A 234 9.10 15.18 -5.35
C VAL A 234 9.92 13.90 -5.54
N TRP A 235 10.55 13.43 -4.47
CA TRP A 235 11.17 12.11 -4.34
C TRP A 235 10.24 11.22 -3.54
N ALA A 236 9.93 10.01 -4.03
CA ALA A 236 9.05 9.08 -3.32
C ALA A 236 9.60 7.66 -3.33
N ALA A 237 9.34 6.93 -2.26
CA ALA A 237 9.67 5.53 -2.11
C ALA A 237 8.51 4.75 -1.50
N ALA A 238 8.29 3.52 -1.97
CA ALA A 238 7.37 2.53 -1.43
C ALA A 238 8.07 1.19 -1.26
N LEU A 239 7.65 0.37 -0.28
CA LEU A 239 8.27 -0.93 0.01
C LEU A 239 7.26 -2.06 -0.17
N ALA A 240 7.63 -3.10 -0.91
CA ALA A 240 6.86 -4.32 -1.11
C ALA A 240 7.21 -5.35 -0.05
N TRP A 241 6.52 -5.31 1.10
CA TRP A 241 6.82 -6.23 2.19
C TRP A 241 5.64 -6.49 3.13
N ALA A 242 5.27 -7.77 3.31
CA ALA A 242 4.12 -8.20 4.14
C ALA A 242 4.44 -8.38 5.64
N GLY A 243 5.67 -8.18 6.06
CA GLY A 243 6.11 -8.32 7.45
C GLY A 243 6.51 -6.99 8.10
N SER A 244 7.27 -7.06 9.18
CA SER A 244 7.80 -5.88 9.88
C SER A 244 8.77 -5.09 8.99
N TRP A 245 8.56 -3.78 8.92
CA TRP A 245 9.34 -2.86 8.10
C TRP A 245 9.57 -1.54 8.81
N GLN A 246 10.61 -0.82 8.37
CA GLN A 246 10.86 0.57 8.78
C GLN A 246 11.32 1.41 7.61
N MET A 247 11.06 2.71 7.71
CA MET A 247 11.61 3.77 6.87
C MET A 247 12.15 4.90 7.74
N GLU A 248 13.16 5.58 7.24
CA GLU A 248 13.77 6.71 7.92
C GLU A 248 13.92 7.89 6.96
N VAL A 249 13.53 9.07 7.46
CA VAL A 249 13.90 10.37 6.88
C VAL A 249 15.00 10.93 7.77
N SER A 250 16.14 11.17 7.24
CA SER A 250 17.28 11.59 8.05
C SER A 250 17.99 12.78 7.45
N ARG A 251 18.47 13.66 8.32
CA ARG A 251 19.34 14.76 7.94
C ARG A 251 20.79 14.46 8.35
N ARG A 252 21.67 14.58 7.38
CA ARG A 252 23.11 14.54 7.59
C ARG A 252 23.71 15.82 7.04
N HIS A 253 24.16 16.70 7.92
CA HIS A 253 24.58 18.06 7.55
C HIS A 253 23.47 18.81 6.79
N ASP A 254 23.73 19.21 5.55
CA ASP A 254 22.79 19.97 4.73
C ASP A 254 21.80 19.07 3.95
N ASP A 255 22.08 17.77 3.84
CA ASP A 255 21.28 16.86 3.03
C ASP A 255 20.22 16.11 3.82
N LEU A 256 19.04 15.96 3.21
CA LEU A 256 18.09 14.93 3.59
C LEU A 256 18.34 13.65 2.81
N ALA A 257 18.00 12.55 3.45
CA ALA A 257 18.03 11.23 2.84
C ALA A 257 16.83 10.41 3.26
N LEU A 258 16.42 9.49 2.36
CA LEU A 258 15.42 8.46 2.59
C LEU A 258 16.09 7.11 2.61
N SER A 259 15.69 6.25 3.56
CA SER A 259 16.09 4.84 3.54
C SER A 259 14.98 3.97 4.12
N GLY A 260 15.03 2.68 3.81
CA GLY A 260 14.05 1.74 4.37
C GLY A 260 14.34 0.30 3.99
N GLY A 261 13.55 -0.59 4.58
CA GLY A 261 13.67 -2.02 4.38
C GLY A 261 13.02 -2.81 5.52
N LEU A 262 13.56 -3.98 5.82
CA LEU A 262 13.14 -4.74 7.00
C LEU A 262 13.31 -3.91 8.26
N ALA A 263 12.40 -4.09 9.21
CA ALA A 263 12.59 -3.60 10.57
C ALA A 263 13.88 -4.23 11.16
N ASP A 264 14.77 -3.40 11.65
CA ASP A 264 16.10 -3.81 12.15
C ASP A 264 16.05 -4.48 13.54
N ARG A 265 17.21 -4.71 14.13
CA ARG A 265 17.30 -5.32 15.47
C ARG A 265 16.64 -4.46 16.55
N GLU A 266 16.80 -3.14 16.50
CA GLU A 266 16.25 -2.25 17.54
C GLU A 266 14.73 -2.09 17.42
N PHE A 267 14.20 -2.05 16.20
CA PHE A 267 12.79 -1.85 15.95
C PHE A 267 12.03 -3.17 15.81
N GLY A 268 12.57 -4.14 15.05
CA GLY A 268 11.89 -5.39 14.67
C GLY A 268 12.49 -6.66 15.27
N HIS A 269 13.42 -6.58 16.21
CA HIS A 269 14.11 -7.74 16.78
C HIS A 269 14.75 -8.66 15.72
N TRP A 270 15.16 -8.09 14.59
CA TRP A 270 15.69 -8.83 13.47
C TRP A 270 17.21 -8.94 13.54
N THR A 271 17.69 -10.18 13.51
CA THR A 271 19.08 -10.52 13.19
C THR A 271 19.08 -11.70 12.23
N LYS A 272 20.05 -11.70 11.30
CA LYS A 272 20.24 -12.80 10.35
C LYS A 272 21.69 -13.20 10.31
N THR A 273 21.98 -14.45 10.67
CA THR A 273 23.29 -15.04 10.48
C THR A 273 23.42 -15.57 9.06
N VAL A 274 24.38 -15.03 8.32
CA VAL A 274 24.72 -15.42 6.94
C VAL A 274 25.99 -16.25 6.99
N THR A 275 25.89 -17.51 6.61
CA THR A 275 27.04 -18.45 6.62
C THR A 275 27.96 -18.19 5.43
N PRO A 276 29.22 -18.68 5.46
CA PRO A 276 30.14 -18.56 4.33
C PRO A 276 29.52 -19.05 3.01
N GLY A 277 29.55 -18.20 1.99
CA GLY A 277 28.96 -18.46 0.66
C GLY A 277 27.46 -18.15 0.56
N GLU A 278 26.75 -17.95 1.68
CA GLU A 278 25.31 -17.59 1.67
C GLU A 278 25.10 -16.14 1.27
N SER A 279 23.92 -15.86 0.70
CA SER A 279 23.47 -14.52 0.36
C SER A 279 22.05 -14.27 0.91
N ILE A 280 21.77 -13.02 1.25
CA ILE A 280 20.41 -12.57 1.58
C ILE A 280 20.07 -11.33 0.76
N THR A 281 18.86 -11.35 0.17
CA THR A 281 18.30 -10.21 -0.58
C THR A 281 17.15 -9.57 0.20
N MET A 282 17.18 -8.26 0.28
CA MET A 282 16.16 -7.46 0.97
C MET A 282 14.90 -7.30 0.11
N PRO A 283 13.75 -6.98 0.73
CA PRO A 283 12.52 -6.68 -0.02
C PRO A 283 12.72 -5.58 -1.06
N THR A 284 11.98 -5.67 -2.16
CA THR A 284 12.02 -4.67 -3.22
C THR A 284 11.43 -3.34 -2.73
N ALA A 285 12.12 -2.25 -3.02
CA ALA A 285 11.60 -0.88 -2.89
C ALA A 285 11.37 -0.29 -4.28
N PHE A 286 10.29 0.48 -4.43
CA PHE A 286 10.00 1.27 -5.62
C PHE A 286 10.36 2.72 -5.34
N VAL A 287 11.16 3.34 -6.20
CA VAL A 287 11.65 4.70 -6.00
C VAL A 287 11.40 5.52 -7.26
N THR A 288 10.96 6.77 -7.10
CA THR A 288 10.78 7.71 -8.20
C THR A 288 11.18 9.12 -7.81
N CYS A 289 11.45 9.95 -8.84
CA CYS A 289 11.67 11.39 -8.70
C CYS A 289 10.93 12.09 -9.83
N VAL A 290 10.13 13.11 -9.51
CA VAL A 290 9.30 13.80 -10.50
C VAL A 290 9.36 15.32 -10.33
N ALA A 291 9.49 16.05 -11.45
CA ALA A 291 9.15 17.47 -11.49
C ALA A 291 7.62 17.59 -11.54
N GLY A 292 6.99 17.92 -10.40
CA GLY A 292 5.55 17.89 -10.25
C GLY A 292 5.12 17.88 -8.77
N THR A 293 3.99 17.24 -8.52
CA THR A 293 3.31 17.18 -7.23
C THR A 293 3.42 15.79 -6.57
N LEU A 294 2.99 15.69 -5.31
CA LEU A 294 2.82 14.40 -4.63
C LEU A 294 1.91 13.45 -5.43
N ASP A 295 0.83 13.96 -6.02
CA ASP A 295 -0.07 13.13 -6.84
C ASP A 295 0.64 12.54 -8.07
N ASP A 296 1.55 13.30 -8.70
CA ASP A 296 2.33 12.80 -9.83
C ASP A 296 3.30 11.68 -9.43
N ALA A 297 3.94 11.81 -8.27
CA ALA A 297 4.80 10.75 -7.73
C ALA A 297 4.00 9.48 -7.37
N CYS A 298 2.83 9.64 -6.74
CA CYS A 298 1.93 8.55 -6.42
C CYS A 298 1.39 7.85 -7.66
N ASP A 299 0.96 8.61 -8.69
CA ASP A 299 0.47 8.06 -9.96
C ASP A 299 1.56 7.22 -10.65
N ARG A 300 2.85 7.63 -10.60
CA ARG A 300 3.97 6.83 -11.14
C ARG A 300 4.13 5.51 -10.40
N LEU A 301 4.17 5.54 -9.07
CA LEU A 301 4.34 4.34 -8.26
C LEU A 301 3.17 3.36 -8.41
N THR A 302 1.93 3.85 -8.45
CA THR A 302 0.75 2.99 -8.66
C THR A 302 0.67 2.47 -10.09
N ALA A 303 0.97 3.28 -11.12
CA ALA A 303 1.04 2.84 -12.51
C ALA A 303 2.10 1.75 -12.72
N HIS A 304 3.24 1.84 -12.02
CA HIS A 304 4.26 0.80 -12.06
C HIS A 304 3.76 -0.56 -11.57
N GLN A 305 2.85 -0.57 -10.57
CA GLN A 305 2.23 -1.79 -10.06
C GLN A 305 1.21 -2.41 -11.04
N ALA A 306 0.70 -1.63 -12.02
CA ALA A 306 -0.33 -2.08 -12.96
C ALA A 306 0.06 -3.37 -13.71
N ALA A 307 1.32 -3.54 -14.10
CA ALA A 307 1.76 -4.73 -14.81
C ALA A 307 1.61 -6.04 -14.02
N ALA A 308 1.70 -6.00 -12.68
CA ALA A 308 1.44 -7.17 -11.85
C ALA A 308 -0.05 -7.54 -11.83
N VAL A 309 -0.93 -6.53 -11.94
CA VAL A 309 -2.39 -6.70 -11.98
C VAL A 309 -2.87 -7.17 -13.36
N ASP A 310 -2.16 -6.81 -14.43
CA ASP A 310 -2.51 -7.26 -15.79
C ASP A 310 -2.40 -8.79 -15.97
N GLY A 311 -1.67 -9.47 -15.09
CA GLY A 311 -1.59 -10.95 -15.02
C GLY A 311 -2.72 -11.63 -14.24
N GLN A 312 -3.76 -10.92 -13.82
CA GLN A 312 -4.94 -11.49 -13.14
C GLN A 312 -5.89 -12.15 -14.16
N PRO A 313 -6.88 -12.98 -13.70
CA PRO A 313 -7.83 -13.63 -14.59
C PRO A 313 -8.52 -12.68 -15.56
N ALA A 314 -8.76 -13.13 -16.80
CA ALA A 314 -9.27 -12.30 -17.89
C ALA A 314 -10.62 -11.63 -17.57
N VAL A 315 -11.45 -12.23 -16.74
CA VAL A 315 -12.74 -11.68 -16.28
C VAL A 315 -12.56 -10.31 -15.58
N GLU A 316 -11.40 -10.04 -15.00
CA GLU A 316 -11.09 -8.80 -14.28
C GLU A 316 -10.87 -7.58 -15.17
N GLN A 317 -10.67 -7.78 -16.49
CA GLN A 317 -10.44 -6.68 -17.44
C GLN A 317 -11.59 -5.69 -17.53
N ASP A 318 -12.82 -6.16 -17.30
CA ASP A 318 -14.04 -5.32 -17.37
C ASP A 318 -14.43 -4.71 -16.02
N LEU A 319 -13.62 -4.87 -14.99
CA LEU A 319 -13.90 -4.45 -13.61
C LEU A 319 -15.29 -4.91 -13.13
N PRO A 320 -15.57 -6.21 -13.06
CA PRO A 320 -16.88 -6.72 -12.70
C PRO A 320 -17.36 -6.24 -11.34
N ILE A 321 -18.67 -6.08 -11.19
CA ILE A 321 -19.31 -5.69 -9.93
C ILE A 321 -19.37 -6.88 -9.00
N VAL A 322 -19.02 -6.66 -7.73
CA VAL A 322 -19.12 -7.64 -6.65
C VAL A 322 -20.39 -7.39 -5.85
N PHE A 323 -21.10 -8.45 -5.50
CA PHE A 323 -22.01 -8.44 -4.37
C PHE A 323 -21.45 -9.34 -3.28
N ASN A 324 -21.26 -8.77 -2.09
CA ASN A 324 -20.82 -9.50 -0.91
C ASN A 324 -21.95 -9.50 0.11
N GLU A 325 -22.32 -10.69 0.60
CA GLU A 325 -23.48 -10.84 1.48
C GLU A 325 -23.23 -10.49 2.96
N TRP A 326 -22.00 -10.10 3.32
CA TRP A 326 -21.62 -9.81 4.71
C TRP A 326 -22.61 -8.90 5.43
N CYS A 327 -22.83 -7.70 4.90
CA CYS A 327 -23.76 -6.73 5.51
C CYS A 327 -25.25 -7.07 5.29
N THR A 328 -25.55 -8.21 4.68
CA THR A 328 -26.91 -8.75 4.58
C THR A 328 -27.19 -9.74 5.70
N THR A 329 -26.23 -10.59 6.06
CA THR A 329 -26.43 -11.72 6.98
C THR A 329 -25.63 -11.61 8.28
N TRP A 330 -24.57 -10.80 8.29
CA TRP A 330 -23.69 -10.59 9.43
C TRP A 330 -23.17 -11.91 10.04
N GLY A 331 -22.70 -12.81 9.16
CA GLY A 331 -22.12 -14.09 9.55
C GLY A 331 -23.13 -15.23 9.71
N ASP A 332 -24.30 -15.14 9.07
CA ASP A 332 -25.29 -16.23 9.00
C ASP A 332 -25.69 -16.55 7.53
N PRO A 333 -24.74 -16.90 6.65
CA PRO A 333 -24.99 -17.13 5.22
C PRO A 333 -25.69 -18.49 5.00
N ARG A 334 -27.02 -18.49 4.98
CA ARG A 334 -27.80 -19.72 4.73
C ARG A 334 -28.00 -19.97 3.24
N HIS A 335 -27.97 -21.24 2.80
CA HIS A 335 -28.21 -21.65 1.42
C HIS A 335 -29.41 -20.93 0.79
N ALA A 336 -30.57 -21.02 1.43
CA ALA A 336 -31.81 -20.40 0.92
C ALA A 336 -31.64 -18.89 0.72
N ARG A 337 -31.03 -18.20 1.69
CA ARG A 337 -30.81 -16.76 1.63
C ARG A 337 -29.86 -16.37 0.49
N VAL A 338 -28.80 -17.15 0.31
CA VAL A 338 -27.84 -16.94 -0.80
C VAL A 338 -28.50 -17.15 -2.15
N VAL A 339 -29.38 -18.13 -2.27
CA VAL A 339 -30.15 -18.38 -3.50
C VAL A 339 -31.12 -17.25 -3.80
N ASP A 340 -31.86 -16.75 -2.79
CA ASP A 340 -32.76 -15.59 -2.95
C ASP A 340 -31.99 -14.34 -3.46
N LEU A 341 -30.81 -14.11 -2.92
CA LEU A 341 -29.91 -13.02 -3.39
C LEU A 341 -29.47 -13.27 -4.83
N ALA A 342 -29.08 -14.49 -5.17
CA ALA A 342 -28.69 -14.85 -6.53
C ALA A 342 -29.84 -14.64 -7.53
N ASP A 343 -31.08 -14.95 -7.14
CA ASP A 343 -32.30 -14.69 -7.95
C ASP A 343 -32.49 -13.19 -8.18
N ARG A 344 -32.28 -12.35 -7.16
CA ARG A 344 -32.39 -10.89 -7.27
C ARG A 344 -31.31 -10.29 -8.18
N LEU A 345 -30.13 -10.86 -8.18
CA LEU A 345 -28.97 -10.41 -8.94
C LEU A 345 -28.93 -10.97 -10.38
N ALA A 346 -29.69 -12.02 -10.68
CA ALA A 346 -29.72 -12.65 -11.99
C ALA A 346 -30.05 -11.64 -13.10
N GLY A 347 -29.26 -11.63 -14.18
CA GLY A 347 -29.45 -10.73 -15.31
C GLY A 347 -29.04 -9.27 -15.06
N THR A 348 -28.48 -8.94 -13.89
CA THR A 348 -27.89 -7.62 -13.61
C THR A 348 -26.41 -7.59 -14.00
N PRO A 349 -25.75 -6.42 -13.96
CA PRO A 349 -24.31 -6.30 -14.18
C PRO A 349 -23.43 -6.92 -13.09
N VAL A 350 -23.97 -7.37 -11.97
CA VAL A 350 -23.22 -8.07 -10.92
C VAL A 350 -22.63 -9.37 -11.48
N LYS A 351 -21.36 -9.63 -11.20
CA LYS A 351 -20.66 -10.82 -11.68
C LYS A 351 -20.34 -11.80 -10.57
N TYR A 352 -19.98 -11.32 -9.39
CA TYR A 352 -19.62 -12.16 -8.25
C TYR A 352 -20.68 -12.08 -7.16
N LEU A 353 -21.05 -13.23 -6.60
CA LEU A 353 -21.80 -13.35 -5.35
C LEU A 353 -20.92 -14.07 -4.34
N VAL A 354 -20.46 -13.31 -3.33
CA VAL A 354 -19.50 -13.79 -2.34
C VAL A 354 -20.22 -14.20 -1.07
N ILE A 355 -20.03 -15.46 -0.67
CA ILE A 355 -20.41 -15.98 0.64
C ILE A 355 -19.27 -15.60 1.60
N ASP A 356 -19.57 -14.70 2.55
CA ASP A 356 -18.60 -14.17 3.51
C ASP A 356 -18.47 -15.05 4.76
N ALA A 357 -17.89 -14.56 5.83
CA ALA A 357 -17.64 -15.31 7.06
C ALA A 357 -18.91 -15.97 7.66
N GLY A 358 -18.72 -17.08 8.36
CA GLY A 358 -19.76 -17.77 9.07
C GLY A 358 -20.29 -19.07 8.44
N TRP A 359 -19.94 -19.38 7.19
CA TRP A 359 -20.38 -20.58 6.49
C TRP A 359 -19.94 -21.91 7.17
N TYR A 360 -18.93 -21.85 8.02
CA TYR A 360 -18.32 -22.95 8.79
C TYR A 360 -18.79 -23.03 10.24
N LYS A 361 -19.55 -22.04 10.73
CA LYS A 361 -19.90 -21.96 12.16
C LYS A 361 -20.86 -23.06 12.60
N THR A 362 -20.76 -23.46 13.85
CA THR A 362 -21.78 -24.32 14.48
C THR A 362 -23.09 -23.51 14.69
N PRO A 363 -24.23 -24.17 14.87
CA PRO A 363 -25.54 -23.50 14.99
C PRO A 363 -25.62 -22.35 15.99
N ASN A 364 -24.95 -22.49 17.11
CA ASN A 364 -24.90 -21.47 18.18
C ASN A 364 -23.51 -20.81 18.27
N GLY A 365 -22.64 -21.01 17.30
CA GLY A 365 -21.27 -20.52 17.29
C GLY A 365 -21.18 -19.11 16.71
N ASP A 366 -20.06 -18.46 17.03
CA ASP A 366 -19.66 -17.19 16.43
C ASP A 366 -18.75 -17.46 15.23
N TRP A 367 -18.91 -16.67 14.16
CA TRP A 367 -18.02 -16.71 13.02
C TRP A 367 -16.57 -16.35 13.40
N GLY A 368 -16.42 -15.47 14.40
CA GLY A 368 -15.11 -14.93 14.80
C GLY A 368 -14.21 -15.92 15.53
N ASN A 369 -14.73 -17.06 16.00
CA ASN A 369 -13.93 -18.05 16.72
C ASN A 369 -14.09 -19.49 16.21
N GLY A 370 -15.02 -19.75 15.28
CA GLY A 370 -15.27 -21.09 14.72
C GLY A 370 -14.43 -21.43 13.49
N HIS A 371 -13.62 -20.52 12.99
CA HIS A 371 -12.79 -20.72 11.79
C HIS A 371 -11.54 -21.56 12.08
N GLY A 372 -10.99 -22.21 11.05
CA GLY A 372 -9.78 -23.03 11.15
C GLY A 372 -9.97 -24.45 10.64
N ASP A 373 -11.07 -25.11 11.01
CA ASP A 373 -11.40 -26.47 10.54
C ASP A 373 -11.94 -26.47 9.11
N TRP A 374 -12.53 -25.36 8.68
CA TRP A 374 -13.06 -25.12 7.34
C TRP A 374 -14.03 -26.19 6.86
N VAL A 375 -14.89 -26.67 7.76
CA VAL A 375 -15.95 -27.64 7.49
C VAL A 375 -17.27 -26.88 7.31
N PRO A 376 -17.97 -27.03 6.17
CA PRO A 376 -19.25 -26.36 5.97
C PRO A 376 -20.28 -26.77 7.02
N SER A 377 -21.00 -25.78 7.56
CA SER A 377 -22.09 -26.04 8.51
C SER A 377 -23.22 -26.77 7.81
N PRO A 378 -23.60 -27.99 8.28
CA PRO A 378 -24.70 -28.75 7.66
C PRO A 378 -26.08 -28.11 7.90
N GLU A 379 -26.20 -27.25 8.93
CA GLU A 379 -27.43 -26.50 9.17
C GLU A 379 -27.60 -25.34 8.19
N LEU A 380 -26.50 -24.62 7.91
CA LEU A 380 -26.54 -23.50 6.98
C LEU A 380 -26.56 -23.95 5.52
N PHE A 381 -25.86 -25.06 5.22
CA PHE A 381 -25.71 -25.66 3.89
C PHE A 381 -26.06 -27.13 3.91
N PRO A 382 -27.35 -27.49 4.01
CA PRO A 382 -27.77 -28.89 4.17
C PRO A 382 -27.40 -29.80 3.00
N ASN A 383 -27.20 -29.23 1.81
CA ASN A 383 -26.76 -29.96 0.61
C ASN A 383 -25.27 -29.67 0.26
N GLY A 384 -24.50 -29.09 1.20
CA GLY A 384 -23.12 -28.72 1.02
C GLY A 384 -22.93 -27.44 0.22
N LEU A 385 -21.68 -26.90 0.26
CA LEU A 385 -21.32 -25.69 -0.47
C LEU A 385 -21.39 -25.85 -1.99
N ALA A 386 -21.09 -27.05 -2.52
CA ALA A 386 -21.12 -27.30 -3.96
C ALA A 386 -22.52 -27.06 -4.56
N ALA A 387 -23.58 -27.44 -3.83
CA ALA A 387 -24.98 -27.23 -4.26
C ALA A 387 -25.30 -25.71 -4.29
N THR A 388 -24.81 -24.94 -3.30
CA THR A 388 -25.00 -23.49 -3.27
C THR A 388 -24.21 -22.80 -4.39
N ALA A 389 -22.96 -23.19 -4.60
CA ALA A 389 -22.14 -22.67 -5.69
C ALA A 389 -22.74 -22.99 -7.07
N ALA A 390 -23.32 -24.18 -7.25
CA ALA A 390 -24.05 -24.55 -8.47
C ALA A 390 -25.26 -23.64 -8.70
N ALA A 391 -26.09 -23.44 -7.66
CA ALA A 391 -27.25 -22.54 -7.74
C ALA A 391 -26.88 -21.10 -8.11
N ILE A 392 -25.76 -20.58 -7.62
CA ILE A 392 -25.24 -19.25 -8.00
C ILE A 392 -24.84 -19.26 -9.49
N ARG A 393 -24.12 -20.31 -9.97
CA ARG A 393 -23.70 -20.41 -11.37
C ARG A 393 -24.88 -20.55 -12.35
N GLU A 394 -25.94 -21.27 -11.98
CA GLU A 394 -27.15 -21.38 -12.76
C GLU A 394 -27.82 -20.05 -13.05
N ARG A 395 -27.56 -19.05 -12.23
CA ARG A 395 -28.04 -17.66 -12.37
C ARG A 395 -27.06 -16.75 -13.10
N GLY A 396 -25.98 -17.30 -13.68
CA GLY A 396 -24.98 -16.58 -14.46
C GLY A 396 -23.94 -15.82 -13.63
N LEU A 397 -23.90 -16.05 -12.31
CA LEU A 397 -22.97 -15.43 -11.37
C LEU A 397 -21.78 -16.36 -11.10
N ILE A 398 -20.65 -15.79 -10.70
CA ILE A 398 -19.48 -16.51 -10.20
C ILE A 398 -19.57 -16.58 -8.67
N PRO A 399 -19.60 -17.80 -8.07
CA PRO A 399 -19.63 -17.94 -6.63
C PRO A 399 -18.28 -17.61 -6.02
N GLY A 400 -18.29 -16.83 -4.94
CA GLY A 400 -17.14 -16.50 -4.11
C GLY A 400 -17.26 -17.09 -2.71
N LEU A 401 -16.11 -17.35 -2.07
CA LEU A 401 -16.05 -17.86 -0.70
C LEU A 401 -14.97 -17.13 0.10
N TRP A 402 -15.29 -16.81 1.34
CA TRP A 402 -14.40 -16.15 2.30
C TRP A 402 -13.60 -17.18 3.12
N PHE A 403 -12.34 -16.86 3.38
CA PHE A 403 -11.48 -17.57 4.32
C PHE A 403 -10.61 -16.59 5.13
N GLU A 404 -10.39 -16.88 6.41
CA GLU A 404 -9.30 -16.36 7.22
C GLU A 404 -8.25 -17.46 7.39
N MET A 405 -7.62 -17.86 6.29
CA MET A 405 -6.89 -19.12 6.16
C MET A 405 -5.63 -19.22 7.00
N GLU A 406 -5.07 -18.09 7.42
CA GLU A 406 -3.81 -18.03 8.17
C GLU A 406 -4.00 -18.19 9.68
N THR A 407 -5.25 -18.15 10.16
CA THR A 407 -5.58 -18.20 11.58
C THR A 407 -6.51 -19.36 11.92
N VAL A 408 -6.57 -19.70 13.22
CA VAL A 408 -7.48 -20.69 13.79
C VAL A 408 -8.17 -20.12 15.02
N GLY A 409 -9.49 -20.26 15.09
CA GLY A 409 -10.32 -19.79 16.19
C GLY A 409 -10.38 -20.79 17.35
N ASP A 410 -10.58 -20.31 18.56
CA ASP A 410 -10.56 -21.12 19.79
C ASP A 410 -11.69 -22.17 19.92
N ALA A 411 -12.71 -22.08 19.10
CA ALA A 411 -13.76 -23.08 19.01
C ALA A 411 -13.46 -24.19 17.96
N SER A 412 -12.36 -24.10 17.21
CA SER A 412 -11.95 -25.10 16.20
C SER A 412 -11.08 -26.21 16.81
N VAL A 413 -11.09 -27.40 16.19
CA VAL A 413 -10.15 -28.47 16.53
C VAL A 413 -8.72 -28.06 16.20
N ALA A 414 -8.53 -27.33 15.10
CA ALA A 414 -7.26 -26.82 14.64
C ALA A 414 -6.54 -25.94 15.68
N PHE A 415 -7.26 -25.27 16.57
CA PHE A 415 -6.67 -24.48 17.67
C PHE A 415 -5.82 -25.31 18.63
N SER A 416 -6.10 -26.62 18.76
CA SER A 416 -5.38 -27.55 19.60
C SER A 416 -4.14 -28.16 18.93
N LEU A 417 -3.94 -27.96 17.63
CA LEU A 417 -2.81 -28.50 16.85
C LEU A 417 -1.52 -27.68 17.07
N VAL A 418 -1.15 -27.51 18.34
CA VAL A 418 -0.12 -26.57 18.81
C VAL A 418 1.25 -26.76 18.16
N ASP A 419 1.56 -27.96 17.65
CA ASP A 419 2.84 -28.24 17.00
C ASP A 419 2.95 -27.61 15.60
N HIS A 420 1.82 -27.30 14.99
CA HIS A 420 1.71 -26.70 13.64
C HIS A 420 1.42 -25.20 13.66
N LEU A 421 1.38 -24.59 14.86
CA LEU A 421 1.07 -23.19 15.04
C LEU A 421 2.31 -22.36 15.35
N LEU A 422 2.28 -21.09 14.93
CA LEU A 422 3.34 -20.13 15.27
C LEU A 422 3.51 -20.02 16.78
N LYS A 423 4.76 -20.10 17.23
CA LYS A 423 5.15 -19.98 18.64
C LYS A 423 6.03 -18.75 18.85
N ARG A 424 6.01 -18.25 20.05
CA ARG A 424 6.97 -17.28 20.58
C ARG A 424 7.41 -17.76 21.96
N ASP A 425 8.73 -17.87 22.14
CA ASP A 425 9.33 -18.40 23.36
C ASP A 425 8.78 -19.81 23.73
N GLY A 426 8.54 -20.65 22.70
CA GLY A 426 8.00 -22.00 22.81
C GLY A 426 6.49 -22.11 23.04
N ILE A 427 5.77 -20.97 23.13
CA ILE A 427 4.33 -20.92 23.43
C ILE A 427 3.57 -20.47 22.18
N PRO A 428 2.42 -21.11 21.79
CA PRO A 428 1.60 -20.65 20.68
C PRO A 428 1.19 -19.20 20.83
N ILE A 429 1.40 -18.40 19.78
CA ILE A 429 0.98 -17.01 19.76
C ILE A 429 -0.55 -16.99 19.73
N THR A 430 -1.13 -16.42 20.78
CA THR A 430 -2.59 -16.30 20.91
C THR A 430 -2.96 -14.82 21.04
N VAL A 431 -3.83 -14.33 20.15
CA VAL A 431 -4.36 -12.98 20.18
C VAL A 431 -5.88 -13.07 20.21
N ARG A 432 -6.49 -12.64 21.34
CA ARG A 432 -7.92 -12.87 21.59
C ARG A 432 -8.27 -14.36 21.43
N SER A 433 -9.19 -14.70 20.53
CA SER A 433 -9.62 -16.06 20.22
C SER A 433 -8.85 -16.72 19.07
N ARG A 434 -7.74 -16.13 18.59
CA ARG A 434 -7.02 -16.58 17.38
C ARG A 434 -5.61 -17.06 17.71
N ARG A 435 -5.19 -18.11 17.03
CA ARG A 435 -3.80 -18.56 16.84
C ARG A 435 -3.46 -18.52 15.35
N PHE A 436 -2.20 -18.70 15.01
CA PHE A 436 -1.69 -18.55 13.65
C PHE A 436 -1.04 -19.85 13.18
N TRP A 437 -1.35 -20.30 11.96
CA TRP A 437 -0.63 -21.41 11.35
C TRP A 437 0.83 -21.04 11.10
N ASP A 438 1.74 -22.00 11.33
CA ASP A 438 3.12 -21.86 10.85
C ASP A 438 3.19 -22.27 9.37
N LEU A 439 3.17 -21.30 8.47
CA LEU A 439 3.24 -21.56 7.03
C LEU A 439 4.64 -21.99 6.54
N ASN A 440 5.62 -22.15 7.43
CA ASN A 440 6.86 -22.87 7.13
C ASN A 440 6.74 -24.38 7.46
N ASP A 441 5.70 -24.80 8.15
CA ASP A 441 5.45 -26.21 8.45
C ASP A 441 4.73 -26.88 7.26
N PRO A 442 5.32 -27.93 6.64
CA PRO A 442 4.68 -28.66 5.56
C PRO A 442 3.30 -29.25 5.91
N ALA A 443 3.09 -29.72 7.15
CA ALA A 443 1.81 -30.28 7.57
C ALA A 443 0.71 -29.20 7.62
N ALA A 444 1.03 -27.99 8.09
CA ALA A 444 0.09 -26.87 8.03
C ALA A 444 -0.23 -26.47 6.58
N LEU A 445 0.76 -26.45 5.69
CA LEU A 445 0.55 -26.18 4.26
C LEU A 445 -0.30 -27.22 3.57
N ASP A 446 -0.12 -28.51 3.86
CA ASP A 446 -0.93 -29.61 3.29
C ASP A 446 -2.35 -29.53 3.80
N TYR A 447 -2.55 -29.26 5.09
CA TYR A 447 -3.86 -29.03 5.68
C TYR A 447 -4.61 -27.89 4.98
N LEU A 448 -3.94 -26.73 4.83
CA LEU A 448 -4.55 -25.58 4.16
C LEU A 448 -4.79 -25.81 2.67
N ALA A 449 -3.91 -26.55 1.99
CA ALA A 449 -4.14 -26.92 0.59
C ALA A 449 -5.41 -27.78 0.42
N GLU A 450 -5.60 -28.78 1.29
CA GLU A 450 -6.82 -29.58 1.29
C GLU A 450 -8.05 -28.74 1.62
N ARG A 451 -8.01 -27.97 2.70
CA ARG A 451 -9.18 -27.27 3.24
C ARG A 451 -9.56 -26.01 2.45
N VAL A 452 -8.60 -25.29 1.90
CA VAL A 452 -8.86 -24.06 1.14
C VAL A 452 -8.89 -24.35 -0.36
N ILE A 453 -7.78 -24.82 -0.93
CA ILE A 453 -7.67 -25.01 -2.38
C ILE A 453 -8.60 -26.15 -2.83
N GLY A 454 -8.64 -27.28 -2.07
CA GLY A 454 -9.55 -28.39 -2.31
C GLY A 454 -11.02 -27.97 -2.29
N THR A 455 -11.46 -27.25 -1.25
CA THR A 455 -12.85 -26.78 -1.14
C THR A 455 -13.24 -25.87 -2.31
N LEU A 456 -12.39 -24.93 -2.69
CA LEU A 456 -12.64 -24.02 -3.81
C LEU A 456 -12.76 -24.77 -5.14
N ARG A 457 -11.84 -25.73 -5.38
CA ARG A 457 -11.83 -26.56 -6.59
C ARG A 457 -13.06 -27.47 -6.66
N ASP A 458 -13.31 -28.24 -5.61
CA ASP A 458 -14.31 -29.32 -5.62
C ASP A 458 -15.74 -28.76 -5.62
N ALA A 459 -15.99 -27.64 -4.95
CA ALA A 459 -17.27 -26.94 -4.98
C ALA A 459 -17.44 -26.00 -6.19
N GLY A 460 -16.35 -25.71 -6.91
CA GLY A 460 -16.36 -24.87 -8.11
C GLY A 460 -16.56 -23.38 -7.83
N PHE A 461 -15.90 -22.86 -6.82
CA PHE A 461 -15.80 -21.41 -6.58
C PHE A 461 -14.82 -20.77 -7.55
N GLY A 462 -15.16 -19.58 -8.08
CA GLY A 462 -14.32 -18.79 -8.98
C GLY A 462 -13.78 -17.51 -8.34
N TYR A 463 -14.10 -17.29 -7.07
CA TYR A 463 -13.65 -16.11 -6.33
C TYR A 463 -13.33 -16.50 -4.88
N LEU A 464 -12.22 -15.97 -4.38
CA LEU A 464 -11.74 -16.17 -3.02
C LEU A 464 -11.54 -14.81 -2.35
N LYS A 465 -12.22 -14.56 -1.23
CA LYS A 465 -11.88 -13.45 -0.32
C LYS A 465 -10.99 -14.00 0.80
N VAL A 466 -9.77 -13.50 0.90
CA VAL A 466 -8.84 -13.82 1.98
C VAL A 466 -8.83 -12.70 2.99
N ASP A 467 -9.28 -12.99 4.21
CA ASP A 467 -9.24 -12.07 5.33
C ASP A 467 -8.13 -12.40 6.33
N TYR A 468 -7.77 -11.43 7.16
CA TYR A 468 -6.78 -11.60 8.21
C TYR A 468 -7.01 -10.57 9.31
N ASN A 469 -7.54 -11.00 10.46
CA ASN A 469 -8.12 -10.09 11.45
C ASN A 469 -7.26 -9.85 12.70
N GLU A 470 -6.10 -10.52 12.81
CA GLU A 470 -5.14 -10.28 13.90
C GLU A 470 -3.70 -10.39 13.39
N THR A 471 -2.76 -9.76 14.09
CA THR A 471 -1.34 -9.77 13.73
C THR A 471 -0.52 -10.66 14.69
N ALA A 472 0.42 -11.41 14.14
CA ALA A 472 1.37 -12.21 14.95
C ALA A 472 2.31 -11.34 15.82
N GLY A 473 2.30 -10.00 15.64
CA GLY A 473 3.12 -9.08 16.43
C GLY A 473 4.58 -9.07 16.01
N LEU A 474 5.47 -8.79 16.97
CA LEU A 474 6.87 -8.45 16.69
C LEU A 474 7.72 -9.58 16.09
N GLY A 475 7.33 -10.87 16.29
CA GLY A 475 8.10 -11.98 15.77
C GLY A 475 7.61 -13.34 16.22
N CYS A 476 8.24 -14.40 15.73
CA CYS A 476 7.97 -15.79 16.10
C CYS A 476 9.26 -16.61 16.12
N ASP A 477 9.16 -17.80 16.71
CA ASP A 477 10.26 -18.78 16.75
C ASP A 477 10.54 -19.37 15.36
N GLY A 478 11.47 -20.32 15.27
CA GLY A 478 11.83 -21.05 14.04
C GLY A 478 13.01 -20.47 13.26
N ALA A 479 13.69 -19.45 13.81
CA ALA A 479 14.93 -18.88 13.27
C ALA A 479 15.83 -18.37 14.40
N GLU A 480 17.00 -17.84 14.01
CA GLU A 480 18.00 -17.29 14.94
C GLU A 480 17.52 -16.03 15.70
N SER A 481 16.49 -15.38 15.22
CA SER A 481 15.81 -14.28 15.92
C SER A 481 14.31 -14.30 15.62
N GLN A 482 13.54 -13.71 16.53
CA GLN A 482 12.08 -13.62 16.33
C GLN A 482 11.72 -12.81 15.10
N GLY A 483 12.47 -11.75 14.78
CA GLY A 483 12.30 -10.96 13.55
C GLY A 483 12.60 -11.75 12.28
N GLU A 484 13.60 -12.65 12.30
CA GLU A 484 13.89 -13.54 11.16
C GLU A 484 12.84 -14.65 11.03
N GLY A 485 12.33 -15.19 12.14
CA GLY A 485 11.20 -16.11 12.13
C GLY A 485 9.99 -15.48 11.43
N LEU A 486 9.64 -14.25 11.79
CA LEU A 486 8.55 -13.50 11.15
C LEU A 486 8.83 -13.21 9.66
N ARG A 487 10.08 -12.89 9.30
CA ARG A 487 10.45 -12.68 7.89
C ARG A 487 10.22 -13.95 7.06
N ARG A 488 10.64 -15.10 7.57
CA ARG A 488 10.41 -16.40 6.91
C ARG A 488 8.93 -16.71 6.79
N HIS A 489 8.14 -16.41 7.81
CA HIS A 489 6.69 -16.57 7.79
C HIS A 489 6.03 -15.64 6.75
N ALA A 490 6.40 -14.36 6.67
CA ALA A 490 5.89 -13.43 5.66
C ALA A 490 6.20 -13.91 4.22
N LEU A 491 7.39 -14.48 3.99
CA LEU A 491 7.71 -15.11 2.71
C LEU A 491 6.87 -16.37 2.45
N ALA A 492 6.52 -17.12 3.49
CA ALA A 492 5.67 -18.30 3.36
C ALA A 492 4.23 -17.92 3.00
N ILE A 493 3.71 -16.80 3.54
CA ILE A 493 2.43 -16.23 3.13
C ILE A 493 2.43 -15.95 1.62
N TYR A 494 3.42 -15.21 1.12
CA TYR A 494 3.53 -14.94 -0.31
C TYR A 494 3.56 -16.22 -1.16
N ARG A 495 4.36 -17.23 -0.76
CA ARG A 495 4.43 -18.52 -1.46
C ARG A 495 3.09 -19.25 -1.46
N PHE A 496 2.30 -19.15 -0.40
CA PHE A 496 0.99 -19.81 -0.36
C PHE A 496 -0.03 -19.12 -1.27
N PHE A 497 -0.04 -17.79 -1.35
CA PHE A 497 -0.83 -17.06 -2.36
C PHE A 497 -0.39 -17.42 -3.79
N ASP A 498 0.92 -17.47 -4.05
CA ASP A 498 1.45 -17.87 -5.34
C ASP A 498 1.05 -19.32 -5.70
N ARG A 499 1.04 -20.24 -4.71
CA ARG A 499 0.53 -21.62 -4.86
C ARG A 499 -0.94 -21.65 -5.25
N ILE A 500 -1.81 -20.88 -4.58
CA ILE A 500 -3.25 -20.80 -4.94
C ILE A 500 -3.41 -20.36 -6.41
N ARG A 501 -2.66 -19.34 -6.85
CA ARG A 501 -2.71 -18.86 -8.24
C ARG A 501 -2.23 -19.89 -9.26
N VAL A 502 -1.25 -20.69 -8.92
CA VAL A 502 -0.76 -21.78 -9.79
C VAL A 502 -1.76 -22.93 -9.88
N GLU A 503 -2.35 -23.34 -8.75
CA GLU A 503 -3.28 -24.46 -8.72
C GLU A 503 -4.69 -24.11 -9.23
N LEU A 504 -5.10 -22.83 -9.11
CA LEU A 504 -6.38 -22.30 -9.54
C LEU A 504 -6.21 -21.00 -10.35
N PRO A 505 -5.67 -21.07 -11.59
CA PRO A 505 -5.25 -19.87 -12.35
C PRO A 505 -6.40 -18.94 -12.74
N GLU A 506 -7.63 -19.44 -12.82
CA GLU A 506 -8.82 -18.63 -13.12
C GLU A 506 -9.52 -18.08 -11.87
N LEU A 507 -9.00 -18.39 -10.67
CA LEU A 507 -9.55 -17.91 -9.42
C LEU A 507 -9.21 -16.43 -9.21
N VAL A 508 -10.23 -15.64 -8.98
CA VAL A 508 -10.06 -14.23 -8.59
C VAL A 508 -9.82 -14.14 -7.09
N ILE A 509 -8.75 -13.49 -6.68
CA ILE A 509 -8.40 -13.34 -5.26
C ILE A 509 -8.64 -11.89 -4.82
N GLU A 510 -9.49 -11.71 -3.81
CA GLU A 510 -9.64 -10.48 -3.03
C GLU A 510 -8.78 -10.59 -1.77
N ASN A 511 -7.90 -9.62 -1.55
CA ASN A 511 -7.19 -9.45 -0.29
C ASN A 511 -8.04 -8.60 0.66
N CYS A 512 -8.17 -9.06 1.89
CA CYS A 512 -8.73 -8.33 3.01
C CYS A 512 -7.84 -8.53 4.24
N SER A 513 -7.82 -7.57 5.13
CA SER A 513 -7.16 -7.71 6.42
C SER A 513 -7.78 -6.72 7.40
N SER A 514 -8.92 -7.06 7.98
CA SER A 514 -9.79 -6.10 8.67
C SER A 514 -9.92 -4.82 7.84
N GLY A 515 -10.31 -4.95 6.57
CA GLY A 515 -10.20 -3.89 5.58
C GLY A 515 -8.78 -3.76 5.02
N GLY A 516 -8.15 -2.58 5.15
CA GLY A 516 -6.96 -2.19 4.40
C GLY A 516 -5.61 -2.45 5.05
N HIS A 517 -5.45 -3.39 6.00
CA HIS A 517 -4.19 -3.55 6.72
C HIS A 517 -3.08 -4.31 5.96
N ARG A 518 -3.36 -4.81 4.74
CA ARG A 518 -2.40 -5.47 3.84
C ARG A 518 -2.39 -4.87 2.42
N LEU A 519 -2.45 -3.55 2.31
CA LEU A 519 -2.43 -2.80 1.04
C LEU A 519 -1.01 -2.44 0.58
N GLU A 520 0.01 -3.22 0.91
CA GLU A 520 1.36 -2.99 0.44
C GLU A 520 1.59 -3.62 -0.96
N PRO A 521 2.56 -3.12 -1.76
CA PRO A 521 2.73 -3.52 -3.16
C PRO A 521 2.94 -5.02 -3.40
N GLY A 522 3.57 -5.74 -2.47
CA GLY A 522 3.84 -7.18 -2.64
C GLY A 522 2.58 -8.03 -2.54
N MET A 523 1.63 -7.71 -1.65
CA MET A 523 0.33 -8.38 -1.56
C MET A 523 -0.57 -7.96 -2.74
N LEU A 524 -0.59 -6.66 -3.07
CA LEU A 524 -1.36 -6.14 -4.20
C LEU A 524 -0.94 -6.79 -5.53
N ALA A 525 0.33 -7.14 -5.70
CA ALA A 525 0.81 -7.85 -6.90
C ALA A 525 0.27 -9.29 -7.04
N ARG A 526 -0.23 -9.88 -5.94
CA ARG A 526 -0.71 -11.27 -5.89
C ARG A 526 -2.22 -11.39 -5.98
N THR A 527 -2.94 -10.27 -5.88
CA THR A 527 -4.40 -10.24 -5.77
C THR A 527 -5.02 -9.34 -6.83
N ALA A 528 -6.22 -9.68 -7.28
CA ALA A 528 -6.93 -8.92 -8.29
C ALA A 528 -7.50 -7.61 -7.73
N MET A 529 -7.91 -7.65 -6.47
CA MET A 529 -8.46 -6.51 -5.76
C MET A 529 -8.24 -6.66 -4.25
N SER A 530 -8.54 -5.59 -3.53
CA SER A 530 -8.52 -5.58 -2.06
C SER A 530 -9.75 -4.88 -1.51
N SER A 531 -10.35 -5.45 -0.48
CA SER A 531 -11.25 -4.72 0.41
C SER A 531 -10.45 -3.56 1.01
N PHE A 532 -10.90 -2.34 0.79
CA PHE A 532 -10.09 -1.17 1.09
C PHE A 532 -10.21 -0.71 2.54
N SER A 533 -11.35 -1.02 3.18
CA SER A 533 -11.70 -0.59 4.54
C SER A 533 -12.92 -1.36 5.04
N ASP A 534 -13.03 -1.52 6.34
CA ASP A 534 -14.24 -1.99 7.01
C ASP A 534 -15.25 -0.87 7.33
N ALA A 535 -15.04 0.33 6.81
CA ALA A 535 -16.01 1.43 6.89
C ALA A 535 -17.20 1.20 5.94
N HIS A 536 -17.95 0.11 6.11
CA HIS A 536 -18.96 -0.34 5.13
C HIS A 536 -20.12 0.64 4.91
N GLU A 537 -20.54 1.36 5.94
CA GLU A 537 -21.76 2.20 5.92
C GLU A 537 -21.50 3.65 6.33
N LEU A 538 -20.27 4.02 6.57
CA LEU A 538 -19.90 5.25 7.25
C LEU A 538 -19.66 6.42 6.26
N PRO A 539 -19.86 7.68 6.68
CA PRO A 539 -19.73 8.84 5.79
C PRO A 539 -18.30 9.10 5.32
N GLU A 540 -17.28 8.52 5.97
CA GLU A 540 -15.88 8.63 5.61
C GLU A 540 -15.44 7.77 4.41
N ILE A 541 -16.27 6.85 3.92
CA ILE A 541 -15.94 5.97 2.77
C ILE A 541 -15.39 6.75 1.57
N PRO A 542 -16.05 7.84 1.11
CA PRO A 542 -15.53 8.60 -0.02
C PRO A 542 -14.17 9.25 0.25
N LEU A 543 -13.88 9.62 1.52
CA LEU A 543 -12.60 10.20 1.91
C LEU A 543 -11.48 9.17 1.85
N ILE A 544 -11.73 7.98 2.40
CA ILE A 544 -10.79 6.86 2.35
C ILE A 544 -10.48 6.53 0.90
N ALA A 545 -11.52 6.32 0.08
CA ALA A 545 -11.39 5.96 -1.32
C ALA A 545 -10.60 6.99 -2.15
N ALA A 546 -10.90 8.29 -1.96
CA ALA A 546 -10.23 9.38 -2.65
C ALA A 546 -8.74 9.50 -2.30
N ASN A 547 -8.34 9.14 -1.08
CA ASN A 547 -6.94 9.20 -0.66
C ASN A 547 -6.17 7.94 -0.99
N LEU A 548 -6.78 6.75 -0.86
CA LEU A 548 -6.12 5.48 -1.17
C LEU A 548 -5.70 5.34 -2.63
N ARG A 549 -6.34 6.04 -3.58
CA ARG A 549 -5.92 6.07 -4.99
C ARG A 549 -4.45 6.46 -5.20
N ARG A 550 -3.84 7.14 -4.21
CA ARG A 550 -2.41 7.50 -4.21
C ARG A 550 -1.49 6.34 -3.93
N LEU A 551 -2.02 5.24 -3.38
CA LEU A 551 -1.26 4.10 -2.87
C LEU A 551 -1.68 2.78 -3.51
N VAL A 552 -2.95 2.69 -3.93
CA VAL A 552 -3.59 1.51 -4.51
C VAL A 552 -4.25 1.91 -5.82
N LEU A 553 -4.09 1.11 -6.85
CA LEU A 553 -4.79 1.33 -8.11
C LEU A 553 -6.31 1.35 -7.88
N PRO A 554 -7.06 2.32 -8.42
CA PRO A 554 -8.52 2.34 -8.30
C PRO A 554 -9.18 1.03 -8.75
N ARG A 555 -8.64 0.37 -9.79
CA ARG A 555 -9.12 -0.94 -10.25
C ARG A 555 -8.89 -2.09 -9.25
N GLN A 556 -8.04 -1.90 -8.24
CA GLN A 556 -7.83 -2.84 -7.13
C GLN A 556 -8.53 -2.43 -5.84
N SER A 557 -9.00 -1.20 -5.72
CA SER A 557 -9.64 -0.68 -4.51
C SER A 557 -11.13 -0.99 -4.54
N GLN A 558 -11.56 -2.03 -3.81
CA GLN A 558 -12.95 -2.45 -3.71
C GLN A 558 -13.69 -1.60 -2.68
N ILE A 559 -14.69 -0.84 -3.13
CA ILE A 559 -15.41 0.14 -2.33
C ILE A 559 -16.84 -0.34 -2.10
N TRP A 560 -17.22 -0.42 -0.82
CA TRP A 560 -18.51 -0.91 -0.39
C TRP A 560 -19.61 0.15 -0.53
N ALA A 561 -20.74 -0.25 -1.06
CA ALA A 561 -22.02 0.45 -0.94
C ALA A 561 -23.02 -0.50 -0.27
N VAL A 562 -23.22 -0.32 1.01
CA VAL A 562 -24.23 -1.06 1.78
C VAL A 562 -25.53 -0.28 1.71
N LEU A 563 -26.58 -0.93 1.21
CA LEU A 563 -27.85 -0.30 0.86
C LEU A 563 -28.99 -0.92 1.67
N HIS A 564 -29.83 -0.08 2.25
CA HIS A 564 -30.97 -0.50 3.07
C HIS A 564 -32.30 -0.04 2.49
N ALA A 565 -33.36 -0.80 2.73
CA ALA A 565 -34.71 -0.43 2.33
C ALA A 565 -35.19 0.90 2.96
N ALA A 566 -34.65 1.24 4.12
CA ALA A 566 -34.94 2.51 4.82
C ALA A 566 -34.13 3.71 4.31
N ASP A 567 -33.17 3.51 3.40
CA ASP A 567 -32.34 4.61 2.92
C ASP A 567 -33.15 5.60 2.07
N SER A 568 -32.87 6.89 2.28
CA SER A 568 -33.33 7.94 1.38
C SER A 568 -32.59 7.89 0.05
N ASP A 569 -33.17 8.48 -0.99
CA ASP A 569 -32.53 8.61 -2.30
C ASP A 569 -31.14 9.24 -2.22
N ARG A 570 -30.97 10.26 -1.38
CA ARG A 570 -29.69 10.92 -1.15
C ARG A 570 -28.67 9.96 -0.53
N ARG A 571 -29.07 9.14 0.44
CA ARG A 571 -28.18 8.16 1.08
C ARG A 571 -27.75 7.09 0.06
N LEU A 572 -28.67 6.62 -0.77
CA LEU A 572 -28.36 5.70 -1.87
C LEU A 572 -27.35 6.32 -2.84
N ASP A 573 -27.63 7.55 -3.31
CA ASP A 573 -26.73 8.26 -4.24
C ASP A 573 -25.35 8.47 -3.64
N TYR A 574 -25.26 8.83 -2.34
CA TYR A 574 -24.01 9.05 -1.64
C TYR A 574 -23.17 7.76 -1.60
N SER A 575 -23.77 6.62 -1.23
CA SER A 575 -23.08 5.34 -1.15
C SER A 575 -22.68 4.81 -2.53
N LEU A 576 -23.59 4.86 -3.49
CA LEU A 576 -23.32 4.43 -4.87
C LEU A 576 -22.24 5.28 -5.54
N ALA A 577 -22.26 6.61 -5.36
CA ALA A 577 -21.25 7.49 -5.94
C ALA A 577 -19.83 7.18 -5.43
N ALA A 578 -19.67 6.78 -4.16
CA ALA A 578 -18.37 6.42 -3.60
C ALA A 578 -17.72 5.25 -4.38
N THR A 579 -18.50 4.30 -4.88
CA THR A 579 -17.98 3.14 -5.63
C THR A 579 -17.33 3.51 -6.96
N PHE A 580 -17.65 4.68 -7.53
CA PHE A 580 -17.02 5.20 -8.74
C PHE A 580 -15.61 5.76 -8.50
N LEU A 581 -15.12 5.72 -7.26
CA LEU A 581 -13.72 6.00 -6.95
C LEU A 581 -12.81 4.75 -7.08
N GLY A 582 -13.40 3.56 -7.28
CA GLY A 582 -12.69 2.29 -7.43
C GLY A 582 -13.57 1.16 -7.97
N ARG A 583 -13.50 -0.03 -7.35
CA ARG A 583 -14.30 -1.21 -7.70
C ARG A 583 -15.63 -1.18 -6.95
N MET A 584 -16.73 -1.32 -7.68
CA MET A 584 -18.07 -1.38 -7.09
C MET A 584 -18.29 -2.71 -6.36
N CYS A 585 -18.51 -2.63 -5.05
CA CYS A 585 -18.99 -3.72 -4.21
C CYS A 585 -20.32 -3.32 -3.56
N LEU A 586 -21.35 -4.08 -3.84
CA LEU A 586 -22.68 -3.91 -3.27
C LEU A 586 -22.90 -4.88 -2.11
N SER A 587 -23.66 -4.46 -1.12
CA SER A 587 -24.09 -5.31 0.00
C SER A 587 -25.41 -4.78 0.60
N GLY A 588 -25.92 -5.40 1.65
CA GLY A 588 -27.11 -4.97 2.36
C GLY A 588 -28.40 -5.62 1.88
N GLU A 589 -29.49 -4.87 1.87
CA GLU A 589 -30.85 -5.41 1.71
C GLU A 589 -31.40 -5.25 0.28
N LEU A 590 -30.61 -5.63 -0.76
CA LEU A 590 -31.00 -5.39 -2.16
C LEU A 590 -32.32 -6.05 -2.56
N ASP A 591 -32.69 -7.15 -1.92
CA ASP A 591 -33.95 -7.86 -2.14
C ASP A 591 -35.16 -7.17 -1.50
N ARG A 592 -34.94 -6.23 -0.57
CA ARG A 592 -35.99 -5.49 0.14
C ARG A 592 -36.18 -4.07 -0.40
N LEU A 593 -35.32 -3.62 -1.31
CA LEU A 593 -35.44 -2.30 -1.92
C LEU A 593 -36.75 -2.20 -2.70
N SER A 594 -37.41 -1.04 -2.62
CA SER A 594 -38.56 -0.72 -3.47
C SER A 594 -38.14 -0.71 -4.95
N ASP A 595 -39.10 -0.79 -5.87
CA ASP A 595 -38.82 -0.77 -7.31
C ASP A 595 -38.06 0.51 -7.70
N ALA A 596 -38.44 1.67 -7.16
CA ALA A 596 -37.76 2.95 -7.44
C ALA A 596 -36.30 2.95 -6.94
N GLN A 597 -36.04 2.44 -5.74
CA GLN A 597 -34.67 2.30 -5.21
C GLN A 597 -33.87 1.29 -6.05
N TRP A 598 -34.47 0.18 -6.43
CA TRP A 598 -33.83 -0.82 -7.27
C TRP A 598 -33.49 -0.30 -8.67
N ASP A 599 -34.39 0.47 -9.28
CA ASP A 599 -34.13 1.11 -10.58
C ASP A 599 -32.94 2.08 -10.50
N ARG A 600 -32.81 2.81 -9.39
CA ARG A 600 -31.65 3.67 -9.10
C ARG A 600 -30.35 2.86 -9.01
N VAL A 601 -30.37 1.74 -8.30
CA VAL A 601 -29.20 0.84 -8.18
C VAL A 601 -28.84 0.26 -9.54
N ARG A 602 -29.81 -0.19 -10.33
CA ARG A 602 -29.57 -0.70 -11.70
C ARG A 602 -28.97 0.36 -12.60
N HIS A 603 -29.48 1.57 -12.54
CA HIS A 603 -28.90 2.71 -13.29
C HIS A 603 -27.43 2.94 -12.89
N ALA A 604 -27.11 2.93 -11.58
CA ALA A 604 -25.74 3.09 -11.10
C ALA A 604 -24.83 1.96 -11.57
N MET A 605 -25.28 0.70 -11.56
CA MET A 605 -24.51 -0.45 -12.06
C MET A 605 -24.22 -0.32 -13.56
N ASP A 606 -25.21 0.06 -14.36
CA ASP A 606 -25.03 0.26 -15.80
C ASP A 606 -24.13 1.44 -16.12
N PHE A 607 -24.22 2.53 -15.36
CA PHE A 607 -23.34 3.67 -15.48
C PHE A 607 -21.89 3.30 -15.09
N TYR A 608 -21.73 2.53 -14.01
CA TYR A 608 -20.42 2.04 -13.57
C TYR A 608 -19.73 1.23 -14.68
N ARG A 609 -20.42 0.29 -15.33
CA ARG A 609 -19.86 -0.50 -16.44
C ARG A 609 -19.36 0.38 -17.58
N ARG A 610 -20.10 1.44 -17.95
CA ARG A 610 -19.66 2.39 -18.97
C ARG A 610 -18.45 3.23 -18.55
N SER A 611 -18.25 3.40 -17.23
CA SER A 611 -17.12 4.13 -16.65
C SER A 611 -15.89 3.26 -16.41
N ALA A 612 -16.02 1.92 -16.47
CA ALA A 612 -14.96 0.97 -16.14
C ALA A 612 -13.63 1.21 -16.88
N PRO A 613 -13.58 1.53 -18.20
CA PRO A 613 -12.32 1.85 -18.88
C PRO A 613 -11.60 3.07 -18.27
N ILE A 614 -12.36 4.10 -17.85
CA ILE A 614 -11.79 5.29 -17.20
C ILE A 614 -11.24 4.91 -15.82
N LEU A 615 -11.98 4.08 -15.07
CA LEU A 615 -11.56 3.60 -13.75
C LEU A 615 -10.30 2.73 -13.83
N ARG A 616 -10.21 1.89 -14.88
CA ARG A 616 -9.07 0.99 -15.08
C ARG A 616 -7.78 1.74 -15.39
N ASP A 617 -7.80 2.62 -16.40
CA ASP A 617 -6.57 3.13 -17.03
C ASP A 617 -6.37 4.66 -16.90
N GLY A 618 -7.31 5.39 -16.31
CA GLY A 618 -7.25 6.84 -16.20
C GLY A 618 -6.28 7.32 -15.10
N THR A 619 -6.00 8.61 -15.10
CA THR A 619 -5.26 9.34 -14.05
C THR A 619 -6.19 10.26 -13.26
N SER A 620 -5.89 10.48 -11.98
CA SER A 620 -6.80 11.21 -11.08
C SER A 620 -6.17 12.47 -10.49
N ARG A 621 -7.01 13.48 -10.27
CA ARG A 621 -6.69 14.68 -9.48
C ARG A 621 -7.80 14.91 -8.46
N SER A 622 -7.43 15.30 -7.25
CA SER A 622 -8.37 15.61 -6.17
C SER A 622 -8.49 17.12 -5.96
N PHE A 623 -9.70 17.55 -5.66
CA PHE A 623 -10.06 18.94 -5.38
C PHE A 623 -10.98 18.99 -4.17
N GLY A 624 -11.14 20.19 -3.60
CA GLY A 624 -12.00 20.43 -2.46
C GLY A 624 -11.24 20.73 -1.20
N GLN A 625 -11.98 20.93 -0.13
CA GLN A 625 -11.47 21.17 1.21
C GLN A 625 -12.27 20.35 2.19
N VAL A 626 -11.58 19.50 2.92
CA VAL A 626 -12.15 18.60 3.93
C VAL A 626 -11.56 18.95 5.29
N GLY A 627 -12.39 18.95 6.32
CA GLY A 627 -11.95 19.15 7.70
C GLY A 627 -11.08 18.00 8.22
N ASP A 628 -10.41 18.24 9.34
CA ASP A 628 -9.46 17.27 9.92
C ASP A 628 -10.11 15.97 10.40
N SER A 629 -11.38 16.00 10.80
CA SER A 629 -12.07 14.80 11.28
C SER A 629 -12.66 14.00 10.12
N TRP A 630 -12.22 12.76 9.94
CA TRP A 630 -12.86 11.84 9.00
C TRP A 630 -14.12 11.19 9.57
N ARG A 631 -14.18 11.02 10.89
CA ARG A 631 -15.37 10.48 11.56
C ARG A 631 -16.54 11.47 11.56
N HIS A 632 -16.25 12.76 11.60
CA HIS A 632 -17.21 13.86 11.51
C HIS A 632 -16.77 14.78 10.37
N PRO A 633 -16.89 14.32 9.12
CA PRO A 633 -16.33 15.06 7.99
C PRO A 633 -17.11 16.33 7.71
N THR A 634 -16.41 17.40 7.38
CA THR A 634 -16.97 18.69 6.94
C THR A 634 -16.38 19.10 5.61
N GLY A 635 -17.08 20.00 4.90
CA GLY A 635 -16.63 20.52 3.63
C GLY A 635 -17.02 19.66 2.44
N TRP A 636 -16.13 19.51 1.47
CA TRP A 636 -16.41 18.79 0.24
C TRP A 636 -15.14 18.25 -0.43
N GLN A 637 -15.33 17.30 -1.32
CA GLN A 637 -14.27 16.79 -2.19
C GLN A 637 -14.78 16.48 -3.59
N ALA A 638 -13.88 16.53 -4.57
CA ALA A 638 -14.08 15.99 -5.90
C ALA A 638 -12.85 15.25 -6.38
N VAL A 639 -13.05 14.15 -7.10
CA VAL A 639 -11.99 13.45 -7.83
C VAL A 639 -12.35 13.49 -9.32
N VAL A 640 -11.45 14.05 -10.12
CA VAL A 640 -11.53 14.05 -11.58
C VAL A 640 -10.60 12.96 -12.08
N ARG A 641 -11.15 11.95 -12.74
CA ARG A 641 -10.37 10.87 -13.36
C ARG A 641 -10.48 10.97 -14.87
N THR A 642 -9.36 11.27 -15.53
CA THR A 642 -9.30 11.44 -17.00
C THR A 642 -8.86 10.12 -17.63
N ALA A 643 -9.57 9.68 -18.65
CA ALA A 643 -9.20 8.51 -19.45
C ALA A 643 -7.80 8.67 -20.08
N ALA A 644 -7.13 7.57 -20.35
CA ALA A 644 -5.79 7.57 -20.94
C ALA A 644 -5.71 8.26 -22.31
N ASP A 645 -6.79 8.23 -23.09
CA ASP A 645 -6.89 8.91 -24.38
C ASP A 645 -7.26 10.41 -24.28
N GLY A 646 -7.55 10.89 -23.07
CA GLY A 646 -7.94 12.27 -22.78
C GLY A 646 -9.32 12.68 -23.30
N ARG A 647 -10.13 11.75 -23.87
CA ARG A 647 -11.41 12.07 -24.53
C ARG A 647 -12.63 11.97 -23.62
N SER A 648 -12.46 11.34 -22.47
CA SER A 648 -13.49 11.24 -21.44
C SER A 648 -12.92 11.46 -20.05
N ALA A 649 -13.76 11.90 -19.13
CA ALA A 649 -13.41 12.03 -17.73
C ALA A 649 -14.62 11.67 -16.84
N LEU A 650 -14.32 11.10 -15.70
CA LEU A 650 -15.28 10.80 -14.63
C LEU A 650 -15.02 11.74 -13.47
N VAL A 651 -16.04 12.49 -13.06
CA VAL A 651 -15.95 13.37 -11.88
C VAL A 651 -16.86 12.82 -10.81
N VAL A 652 -16.29 12.57 -9.62
CA VAL A 652 -17.01 12.09 -8.45
C VAL A 652 -16.91 13.13 -7.36
N CYS A 653 -18.03 13.72 -6.98
CA CYS A 653 -18.13 14.77 -5.96
C CYS A 653 -18.91 14.28 -4.74
N HIS A 654 -18.43 14.64 -3.55
CA HIS A 654 -19.14 14.44 -2.28
C HIS A 654 -19.08 15.71 -1.44
N THR A 655 -20.18 16.04 -0.83
CA THR A 655 -20.23 17.02 0.28
C THR A 655 -20.36 16.30 1.61
N PHE A 656 -19.89 16.93 2.65
CA PHE A 656 -19.99 16.47 4.04
C PHE A 656 -20.81 17.47 4.84
N ALA A 657 -20.76 17.41 6.18
CA ALA A 657 -21.37 18.45 7.00
C ALA A 657 -20.75 19.82 6.65
N ASP A 658 -21.56 20.86 6.78
CA ASP A 658 -21.15 22.26 6.55
C ASP A 658 -20.39 22.48 5.22
N PRO A 659 -20.96 22.11 4.07
CA PRO A 659 -20.33 22.42 2.79
C PRO A 659 -20.23 23.95 2.62
N PRO A 660 -19.23 24.47 1.89
CA PRO A 660 -19.12 25.90 1.62
C PRO A 660 -20.39 26.47 0.99
N ALA A 661 -20.78 27.67 1.41
CA ALA A 661 -21.86 28.40 0.78
C ALA A 661 -21.44 28.84 -0.64
N GLY A 662 -22.35 28.67 -1.60
CA GLY A 662 -22.10 29.03 -3.00
C GLY A 662 -21.75 27.84 -3.89
N ASP A 663 -21.21 28.16 -5.08
CA ASP A 663 -20.90 27.14 -6.07
C ASP A 663 -19.58 26.44 -5.75
N LEU A 664 -19.58 25.11 -5.81
CA LEU A 664 -18.39 24.30 -5.70
C LEU A 664 -17.75 24.15 -7.09
N HIS A 665 -16.55 24.69 -7.26
CA HIS A 665 -15.85 24.67 -8.54
C HIS A 665 -14.85 23.50 -8.61
N VAL A 666 -14.97 22.67 -9.67
CA VAL A 666 -14.09 21.54 -9.94
C VAL A 666 -13.32 21.82 -11.23
N PRO A 667 -12.02 22.12 -11.16
CA PRO A 667 -11.21 22.34 -12.35
C PRO A 667 -11.16 21.08 -13.24
N LEU A 668 -11.22 21.30 -14.56
CA LEU A 668 -11.10 20.22 -15.55
C LEU A 668 -9.83 20.39 -16.40
N PRO A 669 -9.27 19.31 -16.94
CA PRO A 669 -8.23 19.43 -17.95
C PRO A 669 -8.69 20.26 -19.14
N ALA A 670 -7.81 21.08 -19.72
CA ALA A 670 -8.14 21.96 -20.86
C ALA A 670 -8.80 21.17 -22.00
N GLY A 671 -9.88 21.70 -22.57
CA GLY A 671 -10.61 21.09 -23.69
C GLY A 671 -12.10 21.43 -23.67
N GLY A 672 -12.79 21.18 -24.80
CA GLY A 672 -14.25 21.39 -24.93
C GLY A 672 -15.02 20.18 -24.36
N TRP A 673 -15.38 20.22 -23.10
CA TRP A 673 -16.13 19.14 -22.45
C TRP A 673 -17.63 19.29 -22.66
N THR A 674 -18.35 18.18 -22.72
CA THR A 674 -19.80 18.06 -22.65
C THR A 674 -20.20 17.14 -21.52
N ILE A 675 -21.30 17.45 -20.84
CA ILE A 675 -21.87 16.58 -19.81
C ILE A 675 -22.64 15.46 -20.52
N GLY A 676 -22.24 14.23 -20.25
CA GLY A 676 -22.93 13.03 -20.72
C GLY A 676 -23.91 12.52 -19.65
N GLU A 677 -23.57 11.41 -18.99
CA GLU A 677 -24.41 10.78 -17.97
C GLU A 677 -24.09 11.30 -16.58
N THR A 678 -25.11 11.32 -15.69
CA THR A 678 -24.94 11.75 -14.29
C THR A 678 -25.67 10.83 -13.33
N LEU A 679 -25.14 10.68 -12.11
CA LEU A 679 -25.78 10.05 -10.94
C LEU A 679 -25.89 11.08 -9.82
N GLY A 680 -26.95 10.97 -9.01
CA GLY A 680 -27.28 11.91 -7.92
C GLY A 680 -28.18 13.03 -8.41
N ALA A 681 -29.02 13.54 -7.52
CA ALA A 681 -30.06 14.53 -7.86
C ALA A 681 -29.87 15.89 -7.16
N ASP A 682 -29.10 15.97 -6.08
CA ASP A 682 -28.99 17.19 -5.28
C ASP A 682 -28.17 18.28 -5.99
N GLY A 683 -28.76 19.46 -6.12
CA GLY A 683 -28.15 20.62 -6.79
C GLY A 683 -28.05 20.48 -8.33
N THR A 684 -27.47 21.48 -8.96
CA THR A 684 -27.29 21.55 -10.41
C THR A 684 -25.82 21.53 -10.78
N ILE A 685 -25.47 20.75 -11.80
CA ILE A 685 -24.13 20.71 -12.39
C ILE A 685 -24.15 21.41 -13.75
N VAL A 686 -23.24 22.36 -13.94
CA VAL A 686 -23.04 23.06 -15.21
C VAL A 686 -21.56 23.16 -15.54
N LEU A 687 -21.24 23.23 -16.83
CA LEU A 687 -19.90 23.61 -17.28
C LEU A 687 -19.77 25.13 -17.15
N ALA A 688 -18.75 25.60 -16.46
CA ALA A 688 -18.50 27.00 -16.18
C ALA A 688 -17.00 27.32 -16.23
N GLY A 689 -16.60 28.22 -17.11
CA GLY A 689 -15.18 28.58 -17.24
C GLY A 689 -14.31 27.42 -17.66
N ASP A 690 -13.33 27.10 -16.81
CA ASP A 690 -12.35 26.04 -16.99
C ASP A 690 -12.72 24.72 -16.25
N GLY A 691 -13.97 24.60 -15.77
CA GLY A 691 -14.36 23.46 -14.94
C GLY A 691 -15.86 23.18 -14.90
N LEU A 692 -16.26 22.46 -13.85
CA LEU A 692 -17.64 22.22 -13.46
C LEU A 692 -17.98 23.11 -12.24
N ALA A 693 -19.17 23.68 -12.25
CA ALA A 693 -19.78 24.30 -11.08
C ALA A 693 -20.93 23.42 -10.58
N TRP A 694 -20.90 23.09 -9.28
CA TRP A 694 -22.00 22.43 -8.58
C TRP A 694 -22.70 23.44 -7.69
N THR A 695 -23.91 23.87 -8.12
CA THR A 695 -24.71 24.87 -7.43
C THR A 695 -25.79 24.21 -6.58
N GLY A 696 -26.11 24.81 -5.42
CA GLY A 696 -27.13 24.28 -4.51
C GLY A 696 -26.78 22.95 -3.89
N ALA A 697 -25.50 22.67 -3.72
CA ALA A 697 -25.02 21.47 -3.00
C ALA A 697 -25.46 21.52 -1.52
N VAL A 698 -25.99 20.40 -1.02
CA VAL A 698 -26.43 20.26 0.36
C VAL A 698 -25.52 19.27 1.11
N ALA A 699 -25.61 19.22 2.43
CA ALA A 699 -24.81 18.30 3.24
C ALA A 699 -25.08 16.82 2.88
N PHE A 700 -24.03 16.02 2.84
CA PHE A 700 -24.06 14.58 2.53
C PHE A 700 -24.74 14.26 1.19
N ALA A 701 -24.49 15.09 0.18
CA ALA A 701 -24.89 14.84 -1.20
C ALA A 701 -23.70 14.33 -2.02
N ALA A 702 -24.01 13.65 -3.12
CA ALA A 702 -23.00 13.18 -4.06
C ALA A 702 -23.45 13.33 -5.51
N ARG A 703 -22.46 13.50 -6.41
CA ARG A 703 -22.67 13.54 -7.87
C ARG A 703 -21.56 12.75 -8.56
N VAL A 704 -21.97 11.94 -9.54
CA VAL A 704 -21.06 11.34 -10.51
C VAL A 704 -21.38 11.90 -11.87
N ILE A 705 -20.39 12.38 -12.60
CA ILE A 705 -20.55 13.02 -13.90
C ILE A 705 -19.58 12.39 -14.89
N LEU A 706 -20.10 11.83 -15.97
CA LEU A 706 -19.31 11.41 -17.13
C LEU A 706 -19.22 12.58 -18.12
N LEU A 707 -18.01 12.97 -18.43
CA LEU A 707 -17.68 14.02 -19.39
C LEU A 707 -17.10 13.39 -20.66
N ARG A 708 -17.42 14.03 -21.81
CA ARG A 708 -16.88 13.66 -23.13
C ARG A 708 -16.42 14.89 -23.88
N ARG A 709 -15.42 14.71 -24.73
CA ARG A 709 -14.95 15.68 -25.73
C ARG A 709 -15.43 15.34 -27.11
#